data_438c4d39ef3337a87fada45de2f8637f
#
_entry.id   438c4d39ef3337a87fada45de2f8637f
#
_cell.length_a   1.000
_cell.length_b   1.000
_cell.length_c   1.000
_cell.angle_alpha   90.00
_cell.angle_beta   90.00
_cell.angle_gamma   90.00
#
_symmetry.space_group_name_H-M   'P 1'
#
loop_
_entity.id
_entity.type
_entity.pdbx_description
1 polymer ?
#
loop_
_entity_poly.entity_id
_entity_poly.type
_entity_poly.pdbx_seq_one_letter_code
_entity_poly.pdbx_strand_id
1 'polypeptide(L)'
;MNDWTLVYDGFDPSGEGTREALCTLGNGRFATRGATPDGEPRTPGTYVAGCYNRLDSVVAGRTVTNEDMVNLPDWLPLTFATPGSEWFRPERAALLSYRHELDLRHGVLVRDLRWRDGEGRVTRVRQRRLVSMAAPCLAALETTFTAENWSGPMRVRATLDGRVANRGVARYRDLRGDHLTGHATGSEDELAWLTASTRGSHVTVALAARVDVNALSTGRTPAPDRSPGARPRPRPGHVFSDHVLDLAQGRPATLTKIVALTTSRDPATHDPRSAALGHVRRAPPFDGLLAAHEAAWERLWRRAGLDLGGHRLAQAVHLHIFHLLQTLSPHTADLDVGVPARGLHGEAYRGHVFWDELFVQPWLSLRFPEVSLGLLRYRWRRLPEARAAARAAGYEGAMFPWQSGSDGREETPALHLNPLSGRWLPDRSRLQRHVGLAIAYNVWQHYLATGAMPAWCAELLLDIARFFASLAVVHGDRYEIRGVMGPDEYHDGYPGAEVPGLANNAYTNVMTAWLLMRARDTACLAPELAPPDAELARWDDISRRLRVDFHDGVISQFTGYADLPELDWRRYGGVRRLDRALEADGDDVNRYKASKQADTLMLCYLLTGDELTAILERLGYPVERGLIPRTVSYYLDRTSHGSTLSAVVHAWVLARSNRARSWRFFTEALYSDIKDVQGGTTAEGIHLGAMGGTLDLLQRCYLGLELRPDGLRLDPLLPGRLGVLSMPIRYHGRQIFIDADHHEARVNGTARRTYTRGEAIMTGTGDLGRRLIHCRERLGLSREQVAERAAMSAGYLKYLEENPDMPDTGALYRLADALQTTVHELLGGGVDRPPGRGPAMANPTLEVLDQEECLRLISPGGIGRVAFSGRHGPTVLPVNYKLHHGVIVFRTASGGPMDEDLRSGLEGVDIKIAFEVDKIDEANREGWSVLVQGPAHHVTPEEMEEVADSGVTPWAGGERRLYIRIVPQQIAGRRIHGM
;
A
#
# COMPACT_ATOMS: atom_id res chain seq x y z
N MET A 1 -7.75 16.66 -20.41
CA MET A 1 -6.43 16.24 -19.95
C MET A 1 -6.51 14.76 -19.64
N ASN A 2 -5.47 14.01 -19.91
CA ASN A 2 -5.45 12.60 -19.56
C ASN A 2 -5.22 12.48 -18.04
N ASP A 3 -6.13 11.87 -17.31
CA ASP A 3 -6.07 11.74 -15.84
C ASP A 3 -4.95 10.82 -15.35
N TRP A 4 -4.21 10.21 -16.28
CA TRP A 4 -3.16 9.24 -16.02
C TRP A 4 -1.75 9.73 -16.33
N THR A 5 -1.59 10.98 -16.77
CA THR A 5 -0.27 11.50 -17.16
C THR A 5 0.04 12.82 -16.47
N LEU A 6 1.24 12.91 -15.82
CA LEU A 6 1.80 14.16 -15.34
C LEU A 6 2.82 14.66 -16.37
N VAL A 7 2.63 15.86 -16.90
CA VAL A 7 3.39 16.37 -18.05
C VAL A 7 4.05 17.69 -17.71
N TYR A 8 5.32 17.80 -18.11
CA TYR A 8 6.11 19.04 -18.08
C TYR A 8 6.65 19.33 -19.48
N ASP A 9 6.26 20.45 -20.04
CA ASP A 9 6.78 20.96 -21.31
C ASP A 9 7.89 22.00 -21.04
N GLY A 10 8.97 21.95 -21.80
CA GLY A 10 10.15 22.79 -21.64
C GLY A 10 11.08 22.35 -20.49
N PHE A 11 12.37 22.58 -20.67
CA PHE A 11 13.39 22.37 -19.65
C PHE A 11 13.52 23.65 -18.80
N ASP A 12 13.35 23.49 -17.48
CA ASP A 12 13.46 24.59 -16.52
C ASP A 12 14.39 24.18 -15.37
N PRO A 13 15.66 24.62 -15.39
CA PRO A 13 16.64 24.26 -14.37
C PRO A 13 16.20 24.60 -12.94
N SER A 14 15.39 25.63 -12.75
CA SER A 14 14.93 26.06 -11.42
C SER A 14 13.84 25.14 -10.86
N GLY A 15 13.05 24.52 -11.73
CA GLY A 15 11.98 23.61 -11.38
C GLY A 15 12.39 22.14 -11.34
N GLU A 16 13.60 21.78 -11.82
CA GLU A 16 13.99 20.36 -11.98
C GLU A 16 13.97 19.59 -10.66
N GLY A 17 14.41 20.16 -9.54
CA GLY A 17 14.38 19.46 -8.25
C GLY A 17 12.97 18.98 -7.86
N THR A 18 11.95 19.80 -8.08
CA THR A 18 10.54 19.42 -7.84
C THR A 18 10.06 18.38 -8.84
N ARG A 19 10.41 18.53 -10.14
CA ARG A 19 10.06 17.55 -11.18
C ARG A 19 10.72 16.20 -10.92
N GLU A 20 11.97 16.19 -10.50
CA GLU A 20 12.70 14.97 -10.12
C GLU A 20 12.02 14.21 -9.00
N ALA A 21 11.53 14.91 -7.97
CA ALA A 21 10.79 14.29 -6.87
C ALA A 21 9.44 13.73 -7.34
N LEU A 22 8.66 14.53 -8.09
CA LEU A 22 7.32 14.12 -8.58
C LEU A 22 7.38 13.08 -9.70
N CYS A 23 8.48 12.95 -10.41
CA CYS A 23 8.70 11.94 -11.44
C CYS A 23 9.56 10.75 -10.94
N THR A 24 9.70 10.57 -9.64
CA THR A 24 10.36 9.41 -9.05
C THR A 24 9.66 8.12 -9.47
N LEU A 25 10.43 7.09 -9.80
CA LEU A 25 9.97 5.74 -10.07
C LEU A 25 10.45 4.78 -8.98
N GLY A 26 9.59 3.91 -8.52
CA GLY A 26 9.90 2.94 -7.46
C GLY A 26 8.98 1.73 -7.48
N ASN A 27 9.29 0.76 -6.62
CA ASN A 27 8.55 -0.50 -6.54
C ASN A 27 8.34 -1.02 -5.11
N GLY A 28 8.58 -0.17 -4.10
CA GLY A 28 8.48 -0.53 -2.67
C GLY A 28 9.77 -1.12 -2.10
N ARG A 29 10.68 -1.62 -2.93
CA ARG A 29 12.01 -2.06 -2.49
C ARG A 29 13.06 -0.98 -2.73
N PHE A 30 13.07 -0.35 -3.90
CA PHE A 30 13.91 0.81 -4.17
C PHE A 30 13.20 1.79 -5.11
N ALA A 31 13.68 3.01 -5.09
CA ALA A 31 13.22 4.05 -6.00
C ALA A 31 14.38 4.87 -6.55
N THR A 32 14.16 5.47 -7.70
CA THR A 32 15.11 6.39 -8.35
C THR A 32 14.37 7.65 -8.76
N ARG A 33 14.88 8.81 -8.34
CA ARG A 33 14.32 10.12 -8.68
C ARG A 33 14.21 10.32 -10.19
N GLY A 34 13.28 11.19 -10.59
CA GLY A 34 13.02 11.54 -11.99
C GLY A 34 14.13 12.36 -12.67
N ALA A 35 15.35 12.38 -12.12
CA ALA A 35 16.48 13.13 -12.65
C ALA A 35 16.78 12.78 -14.12
N THR A 36 17.27 13.76 -14.88
CA THR A 36 17.72 13.55 -16.27
C THR A 36 18.95 12.63 -16.30
N PRO A 37 19.08 11.74 -17.27
CA PRO A 37 20.27 10.90 -17.41
C PRO A 37 21.52 11.65 -17.86
N ASP A 38 21.37 12.88 -18.32
CA ASP A 38 22.40 13.72 -18.90
C ASP A 38 22.31 15.15 -18.34
N GLY A 39 23.42 15.90 -18.40
CA GLY A 39 23.46 17.30 -18.02
C GLY A 39 23.42 17.58 -16.51
N GLU A 40 23.32 18.88 -16.20
CA GLU A 40 23.19 19.46 -14.85
C GLU A 40 22.24 20.69 -14.94
N PRO A 41 21.61 21.19 -13.87
CA PRO A 41 21.64 20.63 -12.54
C PRO A 41 20.78 19.34 -12.44
N ARG A 42 21.23 18.42 -11.62
CA ARG A 42 20.48 17.20 -11.28
C ARG A 42 20.78 16.80 -9.83
N THR A 43 19.80 16.26 -9.17
CA THR A 43 19.97 15.66 -7.84
C THR A 43 19.70 14.15 -7.95
N PRO A 44 20.73 13.36 -8.34
CA PRO A 44 20.55 11.93 -8.44
C PRO A 44 20.21 11.38 -7.07
N GLY A 45 19.21 10.54 -6.99
CA GLY A 45 18.79 9.90 -5.76
C GLY A 45 18.26 8.51 -6.08
N THR A 46 19.01 7.50 -5.66
CA THR A 46 18.56 6.11 -5.65
C THR A 46 18.55 5.65 -4.21
N TYR A 47 17.38 5.24 -3.70
CA TYR A 47 17.19 4.85 -2.32
C TYR A 47 16.61 3.45 -2.24
N VAL A 48 17.21 2.61 -1.40
CA VAL A 48 16.68 1.29 -1.02
C VAL A 48 15.98 1.43 0.32
N ALA A 49 14.77 0.93 0.40
CA ALA A 49 13.98 0.97 1.62
C ALA A 49 14.76 0.35 2.79
N GLY A 50 14.89 1.10 3.89
CA GLY A 50 15.59 0.67 5.10
C GLY A 50 17.12 0.65 5.02
N CYS A 51 17.73 1.19 3.96
CA CYS A 51 19.19 1.30 3.87
C CYS A 51 19.67 2.58 4.55
N TYR A 52 19.97 2.48 5.85
CA TYR A 52 20.43 3.60 6.67
C TYR A 52 21.91 3.49 7.00
N ASN A 53 22.55 4.64 7.30
CA ASN A 53 23.90 4.71 7.80
C ASN A 53 24.11 5.91 8.71
N ARG A 54 24.90 5.74 9.80
CA ARG A 54 25.24 6.79 10.74
C ARG A 54 26.59 7.39 10.44
N LEU A 55 26.69 8.71 10.61
CA LEU A 55 27.92 9.47 10.53
C LEU A 55 27.97 10.48 11.69
N ASP A 56 29.18 10.74 12.15
CA ASP A 56 29.43 11.83 13.09
C ASP A 56 29.79 13.10 12.34
N SER A 57 29.21 14.21 12.77
CA SER A 57 29.41 15.57 12.22
C SER A 57 29.71 16.53 13.36
N VAL A 58 30.51 17.57 13.10
CA VAL A 58 30.75 18.64 14.09
C VAL A 58 29.90 19.85 13.68
N VAL A 59 28.90 20.17 14.51
CA VAL A 59 27.95 21.26 14.27
C VAL A 59 27.95 22.17 15.50
N ALA A 60 28.19 23.48 15.31
CA ALA A 60 28.26 24.46 16.40
C ALA A 60 29.21 24.03 17.54
N GLY A 61 30.35 23.42 17.20
CA GLY A 61 31.36 22.96 18.17
C GLY A 61 30.99 21.67 18.93
N ARG A 62 29.91 20.99 18.57
CA ARG A 62 29.46 19.73 19.19
C ARG A 62 29.51 18.61 18.17
N THR A 63 29.93 17.43 18.60
CA THR A 63 29.79 16.21 17.80
C THR A 63 28.33 15.75 17.85
N VAL A 64 27.71 15.61 16.69
CA VAL A 64 26.35 15.10 16.50
C VAL A 64 26.44 13.86 15.64
N THR A 65 25.86 12.77 16.11
CA THR A 65 25.66 11.56 15.29
C THR A 65 24.30 11.65 14.61
N ASN A 66 24.27 11.50 13.28
CA ASN A 66 23.02 11.44 12.52
C ASN A 66 22.94 10.17 11.68
N GLU A 67 21.78 9.56 11.67
CA GLU A 67 21.46 8.46 10.78
C GLU A 67 20.73 9.01 9.55
N ASP A 68 21.07 8.52 8.37
CA ASP A 68 20.43 8.95 7.11
C ASP A 68 20.11 7.73 6.24
N MET A 69 18.97 7.77 5.55
CA MET A 69 18.74 6.89 4.42
C MET A 69 19.75 7.25 3.32
N VAL A 70 20.50 6.25 2.88
CA VAL A 70 21.68 6.47 2.04
C VAL A 70 21.30 6.70 0.59
N ASN A 71 21.81 7.78 0.00
CA ASN A 71 21.80 7.95 -1.44
C ASN A 71 22.81 6.97 -2.05
N LEU A 72 22.31 6.02 -2.82
CA LEU A 72 23.06 4.91 -3.40
C LEU A 72 23.64 5.23 -4.76
N PRO A 73 24.60 4.42 -5.29
CA PRO A 73 25.23 4.66 -6.56
C PRO A 73 24.23 4.93 -7.68
N ASP A 74 24.54 5.96 -8.48
CA ASP A 74 23.69 6.43 -9.57
C ASP A 74 23.84 5.53 -10.81
N TRP A 75 22.76 4.90 -11.20
CA TRP A 75 22.69 4.03 -12.36
C TRP A 75 22.18 4.74 -13.62
N LEU A 76 21.62 5.94 -13.49
CA LEU A 76 20.96 6.66 -14.59
C LEU A 76 21.94 7.15 -15.69
N PRO A 77 23.17 7.64 -15.39
CA PRO A 77 23.92 8.40 -16.37
C PRO A 77 24.04 7.71 -17.72
N LEU A 78 23.51 8.40 -18.75
CA LEU A 78 23.57 8.05 -20.15
C LEU A 78 23.63 9.35 -20.95
N THR A 79 24.79 9.67 -21.47
CA THR A 79 25.04 10.87 -22.27
C THR A 79 25.41 10.52 -23.71
N PHE A 80 25.22 11.47 -24.60
CA PHE A 80 25.45 11.25 -26.04
C PHE A 80 26.04 12.49 -26.71
N ALA A 81 26.65 12.32 -27.89
CA ALA A 81 27.28 13.39 -28.66
C ALA A 81 27.23 13.10 -30.15
N THR A 82 26.93 14.13 -30.96
CA THR A 82 27.10 14.08 -32.41
C THR A 82 28.58 14.18 -32.78
N PRO A 83 28.98 13.81 -33.99
CA PRO A 83 30.38 13.89 -34.40
C PRO A 83 30.98 15.30 -34.26
N GLY A 84 32.12 15.39 -33.59
CA GLY A 84 32.80 16.67 -33.36
C GLY A 84 32.24 17.55 -32.28
N SER A 85 31.08 17.18 -31.66
CA SER A 85 30.45 17.97 -30.58
C SER A 85 30.84 17.49 -29.17
N GLU A 86 30.62 18.36 -28.18
CA GLU A 86 30.67 18.00 -26.76
C GLU A 86 29.52 17.04 -26.39
N TRP A 87 29.63 16.44 -25.21
CA TRP A 87 28.54 15.64 -24.63
C TRP A 87 27.28 16.50 -24.42
N PHE A 88 26.15 15.98 -24.83
CA PHE A 88 24.86 16.68 -24.68
C PHE A 88 24.60 17.08 -23.22
N ARG A 89 24.15 18.34 -23.05
CA ARG A 89 23.68 18.88 -21.77
C ARG A 89 22.46 19.76 -22.02
N PRO A 90 21.30 19.43 -21.43
CA PRO A 90 20.05 20.16 -21.72
C PRO A 90 20.13 21.66 -21.39
N GLU A 91 20.90 22.05 -20.35
CA GLU A 91 21.08 23.44 -19.94
C GLU A 91 21.90 24.29 -20.93
N ARG A 92 22.66 23.66 -21.82
CA ARG A 92 23.50 24.31 -22.84
C ARG A 92 23.02 24.06 -24.26
N ALA A 93 22.08 23.13 -24.44
CA ALA A 93 21.63 22.70 -25.73
C ALA A 93 20.61 23.65 -26.36
N ALA A 94 20.67 23.84 -27.69
CA ALA A 94 19.61 24.50 -28.44
C ALA A 94 18.41 23.54 -28.59
N LEU A 95 17.58 23.46 -27.51
CA LEU A 95 16.39 22.63 -27.48
C LEU A 95 15.30 23.22 -28.38
N LEU A 96 14.83 22.43 -29.34
CA LEU A 96 13.69 22.76 -30.21
C LEU A 96 12.36 22.34 -29.59
N SER A 97 12.36 21.25 -28.84
CA SER A 97 11.27 20.80 -27.98
C SER A 97 11.81 19.97 -26.83
N TYR A 98 11.09 19.99 -25.72
CA TYR A 98 11.38 19.14 -24.56
C TYR A 98 10.06 18.82 -23.87
N ARG A 99 9.82 17.54 -23.63
CA ARG A 99 8.64 17.05 -22.91
C ARG A 99 9.06 15.93 -21.96
N HIS A 100 8.61 16.03 -20.73
CA HIS A 100 8.82 15.04 -19.68
C HIS A 100 7.44 14.60 -19.20
N GLU A 101 7.14 13.31 -19.30
CA GLU A 101 5.81 12.75 -19.05
C GLU A 101 5.92 11.50 -18.16
N LEU A 102 5.25 11.54 -17.01
CA LEU A 102 5.06 10.38 -16.15
C LEU A 102 3.70 9.75 -16.43
N ASP A 103 3.72 8.53 -16.96
CA ASP A 103 2.53 7.68 -17.10
C ASP A 103 2.28 6.96 -15.77
N LEU A 104 1.28 7.44 -15.03
CA LEU A 104 0.91 6.92 -13.71
C LEU A 104 0.30 5.52 -13.79
N ARG A 105 -0.41 5.23 -14.90
CA ARG A 105 -1.09 3.95 -15.06
C ARG A 105 -0.10 2.80 -15.21
N HIS A 106 0.96 3.05 -15.98
CA HIS A 106 1.95 2.04 -16.31
C HIS A 106 3.25 2.19 -15.50
N GLY A 107 3.44 3.27 -14.73
CA GLY A 107 4.66 3.50 -13.96
C GLY A 107 5.89 3.76 -14.84
N VAL A 108 5.72 4.43 -15.95
CA VAL A 108 6.76 4.70 -16.95
C VAL A 108 7.01 6.18 -17.08
N LEU A 109 8.28 6.58 -17.02
CA LEU A 109 8.71 7.94 -17.27
C LEU A 109 9.23 8.08 -18.69
N VAL A 110 8.62 8.95 -19.47
CA VAL A 110 8.95 9.22 -20.86
C VAL A 110 9.55 10.61 -20.98
N ARG A 111 10.68 10.74 -21.63
CA ARG A 111 11.29 12.01 -22.03
C ARG A 111 11.41 12.04 -23.54
N ASP A 112 10.92 13.10 -24.18
CA ASP A 112 11.00 13.34 -25.61
C ASP A 112 11.59 14.73 -25.86
N LEU A 113 12.73 14.81 -26.53
CA LEU A 113 13.39 16.06 -26.85
C LEU A 113 13.90 16.10 -28.27
N ARG A 114 13.96 17.29 -28.81
CA ARG A 114 14.62 17.60 -30.08
C ARG A 114 15.63 18.70 -29.85
N TRP A 115 16.84 18.50 -30.28
CA TRP A 115 17.86 19.55 -30.17
C TRP A 115 18.59 19.73 -31.51
N ARG A 116 19.14 20.94 -31.68
CA ARG A 116 20.00 21.28 -32.76
C ARG A 116 21.44 21.47 -32.26
N ASP A 117 22.41 20.82 -32.86
CA ASP A 117 23.81 21.05 -32.50
C ASP A 117 24.42 22.26 -33.23
N GLY A 118 25.71 22.56 -32.97
CA GLY A 118 26.42 23.70 -33.54
C GLY A 118 26.61 23.64 -35.06
N GLU A 119 26.45 22.43 -35.68
CA GLU A 119 26.54 22.23 -37.13
C GLU A 119 25.16 22.17 -37.80
N GLY A 120 24.07 22.48 -37.04
CA GLY A 120 22.71 22.52 -37.57
C GLY A 120 22.05 21.13 -37.69
N ARG A 121 22.67 20.07 -37.19
CA ARG A 121 22.08 18.73 -37.15
C ARG A 121 20.99 18.65 -36.13
N VAL A 122 19.81 18.20 -36.55
CA VAL A 122 18.65 18.02 -35.65
C VAL A 122 18.47 16.55 -35.32
N THR A 123 18.46 16.27 -34.02
CA THR A 123 18.26 14.92 -33.50
C THR A 123 17.08 14.91 -32.52
N ARG A 124 16.19 13.93 -32.66
CA ARG A 124 15.17 13.60 -31.68
C ARG A 124 15.68 12.49 -30.79
N VAL A 125 15.48 12.64 -29.48
CA VAL A 125 15.79 11.61 -28.49
C VAL A 125 14.55 11.30 -27.71
N ARG A 126 14.11 10.05 -27.71
CA ARG A 126 13.02 9.57 -26.88
C ARG A 126 13.55 8.54 -25.90
N GLN A 127 13.25 8.74 -24.63
CA GLN A 127 13.63 7.83 -23.54
C GLN A 127 12.40 7.29 -22.84
N ARG A 128 12.42 5.99 -22.52
CA ARG A 128 11.46 5.32 -21.63
C ARG A 128 12.22 4.73 -20.47
N ARG A 129 11.75 5.00 -19.25
CA ARG A 129 12.39 4.51 -18.03
C ARG A 129 11.39 3.86 -17.10
N LEU A 130 11.81 2.76 -16.47
CA LEU A 130 11.01 2.08 -15.43
C LEU A 130 11.90 1.56 -14.30
N VAL A 131 11.35 1.47 -13.10
CA VAL A 131 11.82 0.65 -11.99
C VAL A 131 10.82 -0.49 -11.87
N SER A 132 11.24 -1.72 -12.14
CA SER A 132 10.32 -2.82 -12.41
C SER A 132 9.47 -3.18 -11.18
N MET A 133 8.14 -3.11 -11.33
CA MET A 133 7.18 -3.57 -10.33
C MET A 133 7.01 -5.11 -10.35
N ALA A 134 7.42 -5.78 -11.43
CA ALA A 134 7.37 -7.23 -11.54
C ALA A 134 8.65 -7.92 -11.06
N ALA A 135 9.81 -7.27 -11.27
CA ALA A 135 11.12 -7.79 -10.89
C ALA A 135 11.83 -6.77 -9.97
N PRO A 136 11.70 -6.89 -8.64
CA PRO A 136 12.00 -5.82 -7.69
C PRO A 136 13.47 -5.38 -7.63
N CYS A 137 14.39 -6.15 -8.21
CA CYS A 137 15.81 -5.79 -8.30
C CYS A 137 16.17 -5.06 -9.61
N LEU A 138 15.27 -4.97 -10.60
CA LEU A 138 15.58 -4.48 -11.93
C LEU A 138 15.03 -3.08 -12.21
N ALA A 139 15.83 -2.31 -12.96
CA ALA A 139 15.42 -1.06 -13.60
C ALA A 139 15.93 -1.01 -15.04
N ALA A 140 15.29 -0.23 -15.89
CA ALA A 140 15.70 -0.11 -17.29
C ALA A 140 15.49 1.31 -17.82
N LEU A 141 16.39 1.71 -18.74
CA LEU A 141 16.34 2.93 -19.51
C LEU A 141 16.54 2.58 -20.98
N GLU A 142 15.53 2.78 -21.79
CA GLU A 142 15.61 2.69 -23.24
C GLU A 142 15.75 4.08 -23.84
N THR A 143 16.65 4.26 -24.79
CA THR A 143 16.88 5.53 -25.50
C THR A 143 16.87 5.30 -26.99
N THR A 144 15.95 5.96 -27.69
CA THR A 144 15.83 5.93 -29.15
C THR A 144 16.30 7.27 -29.74
N PHE A 145 17.23 7.21 -30.65
CA PHE A 145 17.78 8.35 -31.40
C PHE A 145 17.24 8.34 -32.83
N THR A 146 16.79 9.51 -33.31
CA THR A 146 16.39 9.70 -34.71
C THR A 146 17.10 10.94 -35.25
N ALA A 147 18.00 10.77 -36.19
CA ALA A 147 18.63 11.86 -36.93
C ALA A 147 17.61 12.40 -37.96
N GLU A 148 17.15 13.65 -37.81
CA GLU A 148 16.09 14.20 -38.70
C GLU A 148 16.61 14.73 -40.02
N ASN A 149 17.82 15.31 -40.06
CA ASN A 149 18.38 15.96 -41.23
C ASN A 149 19.84 15.59 -41.50
N TRP A 150 20.32 14.49 -40.91
CA TRP A 150 21.72 14.06 -41.05
C TRP A 150 21.84 12.53 -40.94
N SER A 151 23.01 12.00 -41.30
CA SER A 151 23.39 10.62 -41.07
C SER A 151 24.82 10.57 -40.57
N GLY A 152 25.17 9.60 -39.74
CA GLY A 152 26.54 9.41 -39.23
C GLY A 152 26.58 8.83 -37.82
N PRO A 153 27.75 8.70 -37.21
CA PRO A 153 27.94 8.05 -35.94
C PRO A 153 27.49 8.96 -34.77
N MET A 154 26.68 8.43 -33.87
CA MET A 154 26.32 9.00 -32.58
C MET A 154 27.12 8.30 -31.51
N ARG A 155 27.88 9.04 -30.71
CA ARG A 155 28.56 8.48 -29.52
C ARG A 155 27.58 8.47 -28.33
N VAL A 156 27.53 7.36 -27.62
CA VAL A 156 26.71 7.21 -26.42
C VAL A 156 27.57 6.62 -25.31
N ARG A 157 27.51 7.21 -24.11
CA ARG A 157 28.18 6.71 -22.90
C ARG A 157 27.17 6.32 -21.84
N ALA A 158 27.21 5.06 -21.42
CA ALA A 158 26.44 4.55 -20.29
C ALA A 158 27.36 4.39 -19.07
N THR A 159 26.97 4.91 -17.91
CA THR A 159 27.84 4.94 -16.71
C THR A 159 27.09 4.43 -15.47
N LEU A 160 27.79 3.73 -14.57
CA LEU A 160 27.41 3.55 -13.16
C LEU A 160 28.36 4.40 -12.32
N ASP A 161 27.81 5.29 -11.45
CA ASP A 161 28.60 6.23 -10.65
C ASP A 161 28.33 6.05 -9.17
N GLY A 162 29.32 5.65 -8.41
CA GLY A 162 29.27 5.47 -6.96
C GLY A 162 29.69 6.73 -6.17
N ARG A 163 30.10 7.81 -6.85
CA ARG A 163 30.59 9.04 -6.22
C ARG A 163 29.43 9.95 -5.81
N VAL A 164 28.45 9.38 -5.16
CA VAL A 164 27.25 10.06 -4.67
C VAL A 164 27.37 10.36 -3.18
N ALA A 165 26.67 11.37 -2.74
CA ALA A 165 26.55 11.76 -1.34
C ALA A 165 25.16 12.32 -1.06
N ASN A 166 24.73 12.28 0.20
CA ASN A 166 23.50 12.94 0.63
C ASN A 166 23.75 14.46 0.67
N ARG A 167 23.19 15.19 -0.29
CA ARG A 167 23.32 16.66 -0.42
C ARG A 167 22.04 17.32 -0.93
N GLY A 168 20.95 16.58 -1.01
CA GLY A 168 19.67 17.03 -1.56
C GLY A 168 18.90 18.02 -0.67
N VAL A 169 19.34 18.28 0.57
CA VAL A 169 18.67 19.14 1.54
C VAL A 169 19.61 20.22 2.07
N ALA A 170 19.34 21.46 1.70
CA ALA A 170 20.22 22.59 2.02
C ALA A 170 20.43 22.83 3.53
N ARG A 171 19.43 22.52 4.37
CA ARG A 171 19.54 22.65 5.83
C ARG A 171 20.44 21.62 6.50
N TYR A 172 20.84 20.55 5.80
CA TYR A 172 21.78 19.51 6.25
C TYR A 172 23.21 19.72 5.76
N ARG A 173 23.51 20.85 5.11
CA ARG A 173 24.82 21.14 4.50
C ARG A 173 26.02 21.02 5.44
N ASP A 174 25.79 21.21 6.74
CA ASP A 174 26.83 21.12 7.79
C ASP A 174 26.99 19.70 8.35
N LEU A 175 26.12 18.76 7.91
CA LEU A 175 26.23 17.35 8.24
C LEU A 175 27.04 16.62 7.19
N ARG A 176 27.77 15.58 7.61
CA ARG A 176 28.44 14.69 6.66
C ARG A 176 27.41 13.88 5.88
N GLY A 177 27.58 13.82 4.57
CA GLY A 177 26.72 13.07 3.65
C GLY A 177 27.48 12.00 2.82
N ASP A 178 28.76 11.77 3.09
CA ASP A 178 29.61 10.80 2.38
C ASP A 178 29.48 9.39 2.98
N HIS A 179 28.29 8.83 2.88
CA HIS A 179 27.93 7.55 3.51
C HIS A 179 28.63 6.33 2.93
N LEU A 180 29.08 6.40 1.66
CA LEU A 180 29.66 5.26 0.94
C LEU A 180 31.18 5.21 0.98
N THR A 181 31.71 4.00 0.97
CA THR A 181 33.16 3.70 0.96
C THR A 181 33.41 2.38 0.23
N GLY A 182 34.68 1.98 0.08
CA GLY A 182 35.04 0.68 -0.45
C GLY A 182 34.58 0.44 -1.90
N HIS A 183 34.55 1.50 -2.73
CA HIS A 183 34.11 1.39 -4.10
C HIS A 183 34.99 0.45 -4.90
N ALA A 184 34.39 -0.57 -5.50
CA ALA A 184 35.03 -1.42 -6.50
C ALA A 184 34.18 -1.42 -7.78
N THR A 185 34.87 -1.44 -8.91
CA THR A 185 34.25 -1.43 -10.23
C THR A 185 34.93 -2.42 -11.15
N GLY A 186 34.18 -2.98 -12.07
CA GLY A 186 34.76 -3.92 -13.04
C GLY A 186 33.78 -4.27 -14.16
N SER A 187 34.19 -5.27 -14.92
CA SER A 187 33.36 -5.87 -15.96
C SER A 187 33.50 -7.37 -15.96
N GLU A 188 32.40 -8.08 -16.28
CA GLU A 188 32.36 -9.53 -16.43
C GLU A 188 31.40 -9.85 -17.58
N ASP A 189 31.85 -10.59 -18.60
CA ASP A 189 31.05 -10.92 -19.78
C ASP A 189 30.34 -9.70 -20.41
N GLU A 190 31.09 -8.59 -20.58
CA GLU A 190 30.59 -7.30 -21.09
C GLU A 190 29.60 -6.57 -20.16
N LEU A 191 29.22 -7.14 -19.02
CA LEU A 191 28.42 -6.49 -17.99
C LEU A 191 29.32 -5.57 -17.15
N ALA A 192 28.90 -4.32 -16.99
CA ALA A 192 29.52 -3.41 -16.03
C ALA A 192 28.98 -3.70 -14.62
N TRP A 193 29.84 -3.61 -13.61
CA TRP A 193 29.40 -3.70 -12.22
C TRP A 193 30.13 -2.68 -11.34
N LEU A 194 29.44 -2.28 -10.28
CA LEU A 194 29.94 -1.39 -9.24
C LEU A 194 29.48 -1.90 -7.88
N THR A 195 30.36 -1.94 -6.90
CA THR A 195 30.02 -2.19 -5.50
C THR A 195 30.51 -1.05 -4.62
N ALA A 196 29.80 -0.79 -3.54
CA ALA A 196 30.18 0.11 -2.47
C ALA A 196 29.59 -0.42 -1.14
N SER A 197 30.13 0.04 -0.02
CA SER A 197 29.59 -0.29 1.31
C SER A 197 29.31 0.97 2.09
N THR A 198 28.30 0.95 2.93
CA THR A 198 28.06 2.02 3.89
C THR A 198 29.12 2.01 4.98
N ARG A 199 29.54 3.19 5.46
CA ARG A 199 30.71 3.34 6.35
C ARG A 199 30.48 2.76 7.75
N GLY A 200 29.30 2.97 8.33
CA GLY A 200 28.98 2.56 9.70
C GLY A 200 28.11 1.32 9.80
N SER A 201 27.08 1.22 8.94
CA SER A 201 26.17 0.06 8.92
C SER A 201 26.67 -1.13 8.11
N HIS A 202 27.78 -0.98 7.36
CA HIS A 202 28.44 -2.02 6.56
C HIS A 202 27.53 -2.75 5.57
N VAL A 203 26.48 -2.08 5.09
CA VAL A 203 25.62 -2.63 4.04
C VAL A 203 26.35 -2.56 2.72
N THR A 204 26.64 -3.70 2.11
CA THR A 204 27.20 -3.76 0.77
C THR A 204 26.07 -3.61 -0.26
N VAL A 205 26.28 -2.70 -1.21
CA VAL A 205 25.39 -2.44 -2.34
C VAL A 205 26.11 -2.79 -3.63
N ALA A 206 25.43 -3.44 -4.54
CA ALA A 206 25.94 -3.78 -5.85
C ALA A 206 24.98 -3.35 -6.96
N LEU A 207 25.56 -2.74 -8.00
CA LEU A 207 24.91 -2.49 -9.28
C LEU A 207 25.57 -3.35 -10.35
N ALA A 208 24.77 -3.91 -11.25
CA ALA A 208 25.24 -4.48 -12.49
C ALA A 208 24.44 -3.90 -13.66
N ALA A 209 25.05 -3.69 -14.81
CA ALA A 209 24.41 -3.11 -15.99
C ALA A 209 24.75 -3.88 -17.26
N ARG A 210 23.72 -4.12 -18.09
CA ARG A 210 23.83 -4.59 -19.48
C ARG A 210 23.36 -3.45 -20.39
N VAL A 211 24.09 -3.27 -21.50
CA VAL A 211 23.74 -2.30 -22.54
C VAL A 211 23.54 -3.05 -23.83
N ASP A 212 22.32 -3.06 -24.34
CA ASP A 212 21.95 -3.70 -25.60
C ASP A 212 21.72 -2.62 -26.67
N VAL A 213 22.28 -2.80 -27.86
CA VAL A 213 22.14 -1.90 -29.01
C VAL A 213 21.30 -2.58 -30.07
N ASN A 214 20.20 -1.97 -30.46
CA ASN A 214 19.31 -2.42 -31.52
C ASN A 214 19.32 -1.37 -32.64
N ALA A 215 20.30 -1.50 -33.56
CA ALA A 215 20.31 -0.74 -34.79
C ALA A 215 19.57 -1.57 -35.86
N LEU A 216 18.47 -1.08 -36.40
CA LEU A 216 17.85 -1.64 -37.61
C LEU A 216 18.78 -1.36 -38.78
N SER A 217 19.82 -2.20 -38.96
CA SER A 217 20.71 -2.14 -40.09
C SER A 217 20.06 -2.80 -41.30
N THR A 218 20.12 -2.11 -42.39
CA THR A 218 19.88 -2.55 -43.77
C THR A 218 20.39 -3.97 -44.03
N GLY A 219 19.47 -4.99 -44.10
CA GLY A 219 19.58 -6.19 -44.94
C GLY A 219 20.84 -7.08 -44.87
N ARG A 220 21.72 -6.88 -43.94
CA ARG A 220 22.79 -7.80 -43.56
C ARG A 220 22.60 -8.14 -42.08
N THR A 221 22.44 -9.41 -41.78
CA THR A 221 22.63 -9.93 -40.43
C THR A 221 23.99 -9.44 -39.95
N PRO A 222 24.10 -8.48 -38.99
CA PRO A 222 25.43 -8.21 -38.46
C PRO A 222 25.82 -9.47 -37.69
N ALA A 223 26.95 -10.07 -38.02
CA ALA A 223 27.72 -10.72 -36.99
C ALA A 223 27.80 -9.74 -35.81
N PRO A 224 27.80 -10.20 -34.54
CA PRO A 224 27.87 -9.30 -33.38
C PRO A 224 29.13 -8.45 -33.55
N ASP A 225 28.93 -7.27 -34.12
CA ASP A 225 30.05 -6.37 -34.40
C ASP A 225 30.46 -5.76 -33.06
N ARG A 226 31.47 -6.34 -32.50
CA ARG A 226 32.18 -5.90 -31.31
C ARG A 226 32.87 -4.58 -31.66
N SER A 227 32.11 -3.48 -31.66
CA SER A 227 32.71 -2.15 -31.77
C SER A 227 33.88 -2.04 -30.79
N PRO A 228 35.09 -1.65 -31.21
CA PRO A 228 36.24 -1.53 -30.30
C PRO A 228 36.05 -0.38 -29.30
N GLY A 229 35.21 -0.48 -28.36
CA GLY A 229 34.85 0.56 -27.43
C GLY A 229 33.68 0.20 -26.49
N ALA A 230 32.93 -0.88 -26.80
CA ALA A 230 31.77 -1.30 -26.04
C ALA A 230 32.08 -1.93 -24.66
N ARG A 231 33.36 -2.33 -24.43
CA ARG A 231 33.73 -2.94 -23.14
C ARG A 231 33.71 -1.93 -22.02
N PRO A 232 33.12 -2.30 -20.86
CA PRO A 232 33.15 -1.45 -19.69
C PRO A 232 34.56 -1.06 -19.28
N ARG A 233 34.74 0.22 -18.93
CA ARG A 233 36.03 0.79 -18.52
C ARG A 233 35.95 1.22 -17.06
N PRO A 234 36.47 0.40 -16.12
CA PRO A 234 36.51 0.72 -14.70
C PRO A 234 37.43 1.91 -14.38
N ARG A 235 36.99 2.77 -13.49
CA ARG A 235 37.78 3.85 -12.86
C ARG A 235 37.41 3.94 -11.39
N PRO A 236 38.23 4.55 -10.54
CA PRO A 236 37.85 4.72 -9.12
C PRO A 236 36.48 5.35 -8.96
N GLY A 237 35.56 4.62 -8.31
CA GLY A 237 34.22 5.07 -8.03
C GLY A 237 33.22 5.07 -9.18
N HIS A 238 33.62 4.74 -10.42
CA HIS A 238 32.67 4.60 -11.53
C HIS A 238 33.17 3.66 -12.64
N VAL A 239 32.21 3.15 -13.41
CA VAL A 239 32.47 2.33 -14.58
C VAL A 239 31.56 2.81 -15.72
N PHE A 240 32.10 2.88 -16.94
CA PHE A 240 31.34 3.31 -18.12
C PHE A 240 31.66 2.47 -19.34
N SER A 241 30.72 2.43 -20.29
CA SER A 241 30.93 1.87 -21.65
C SER A 241 30.54 2.91 -22.69
N ASP A 242 31.40 3.00 -23.74
CA ASP A 242 31.18 3.88 -24.89
C ASP A 242 30.68 3.04 -26.07
N HIS A 243 29.58 3.50 -26.65
CA HIS A 243 28.95 2.89 -27.81
C HIS A 243 28.88 3.89 -28.95
N VAL A 244 28.92 3.38 -30.20
CA VAL A 244 28.71 4.16 -31.39
C VAL A 244 27.51 3.60 -32.14
N LEU A 245 26.54 4.46 -32.40
CA LEU A 245 25.34 4.14 -33.18
C LEU A 245 25.43 4.81 -34.53
N ASP A 246 25.45 4.05 -35.63
CA ASP A 246 25.41 4.61 -36.97
C ASP A 246 23.95 4.99 -37.31
N LEU A 247 23.66 6.28 -37.21
CA LEU A 247 22.32 6.82 -37.50
C LEU A 247 22.17 7.06 -39.02
N ALA A 248 21.08 6.56 -39.56
CA ALA A 248 20.62 6.93 -40.89
C ALA A 248 19.48 7.94 -40.77
N GLN A 249 19.45 8.97 -41.58
CA GLN A 249 18.45 10.00 -41.56
C GLN A 249 17.01 9.40 -41.56
N GLY A 250 16.16 9.84 -40.64
CA GLY A 250 14.79 9.41 -40.47
C GLY A 250 14.62 7.99 -39.92
N ARG A 251 15.68 7.23 -39.66
CA ARG A 251 15.59 5.87 -39.07
C ARG A 251 15.93 5.88 -37.61
N PRO A 252 15.09 5.32 -36.73
CA PRO A 252 15.39 5.23 -35.30
C PRO A 252 16.48 4.15 -35.03
N ALA A 253 17.39 4.46 -34.11
CA ALA A 253 18.30 3.51 -33.50
C ALA A 253 18.13 3.52 -31.99
N THR A 254 18.06 2.35 -31.38
CA THR A 254 17.70 2.22 -29.94
C THR A 254 18.85 1.58 -29.16
N LEU A 255 19.14 2.14 -27.99
CA LEU A 255 20.02 1.59 -26.97
C LEU A 255 19.24 1.38 -25.69
N THR A 256 19.39 0.20 -25.10
CA THR A 256 18.73 -0.17 -23.83
C THR A 256 19.78 -0.44 -22.77
N LYS A 257 19.64 0.19 -21.62
CA LYS A 257 20.42 -0.06 -20.41
C LYS A 257 19.53 -0.73 -19.37
N ILE A 258 19.83 -1.99 -19.03
CA ILE A 258 19.14 -2.76 -17.98
C ILE A 258 20.08 -2.87 -16.80
N VAL A 259 19.56 -2.55 -15.61
CA VAL A 259 20.35 -2.50 -14.37
C VAL A 259 19.69 -3.34 -13.29
N ALA A 260 20.51 -4.07 -12.53
CA ALA A 260 20.11 -4.69 -11.28
C ALA A 260 20.78 -3.99 -10.10
N LEU A 261 19.98 -3.79 -9.03
CA LEU A 261 20.44 -3.28 -7.75
C LEU A 261 20.15 -4.34 -6.67
N THR A 262 21.19 -4.73 -5.93
CA THR A 262 21.13 -5.70 -4.83
C THR A 262 21.91 -5.21 -3.64
N THR A 263 21.59 -5.71 -2.47
CA THR A 263 22.24 -5.36 -1.22
C THR A 263 22.53 -6.59 -0.37
N SER A 264 23.46 -6.49 0.59
CA SER A 264 23.72 -7.55 1.56
C SER A 264 22.55 -7.77 2.56
N ARG A 265 21.50 -6.94 2.51
CA ARG A 265 20.26 -7.11 3.28
C ARG A 265 19.18 -7.89 2.54
N ASP A 266 19.39 -8.19 1.27
CA ASP A 266 18.40 -8.92 0.48
C ASP A 266 18.36 -10.39 0.93
N PRO A 267 17.15 -10.97 1.07
CA PRO A 267 17.01 -12.39 1.42
C PRO A 267 17.75 -13.31 0.44
N ALA A 268 18.34 -14.37 0.95
CA ALA A 268 19.05 -15.40 0.16
C ALA A 268 20.20 -14.86 -0.71
N THR A 269 20.76 -13.70 -0.35
CA THR A 269 21.90 -13.11 -1.08
C THR A 269 23.19 -13.30 -0.29
N HIS A 270 24.08 -14.16 -0.80
CA HIS A 270 25.42 -14.36 -0.19
C HIS A 270 26.39 -13.28 -0.67
N ASP A 271 26.45 -13.03 -1.97
CA ASP A 271 27.28 -11.98 -2.60
C ASP A 271 26.40 -11.07 -3.46
N PRO A 272 26.20 -9.80 -3.03
CA PRO A 272 25.39 -8.86 -3.79
C PRO A 272 25.85 -8.66 -5.24
N ARG A 273 27.16 -8.65 -5.50
CA ARG A 273 27.70 -8.49 -6.87
C ARG A 273 27.26 -9.65 -7.75
N SER A 274 27.48 -10.87 -7.33
CA SER A 274 27.10 -12.07 -8.10
C SER A 274 25.57 -12.12 -8.31
N ALA A 275 24.79 -11.72 -7.31
CA ALA A 275 23.33 -11.62 -7.41
C ALA A 275 22.92 -10.58 -8.47
N ALA A 276 23.49 -9.37 -8.45
CA ALA A 276 23.22 -8.33 -9.43
C ALA A 276 23.56 -8.76 -10.86
N LEU A 277 24.74 -9.34 -11.06
CA LEU A 277 25.16 -9.90 -12.36
C LEU A 277 24.20 -11.00 -12.83
N GLY A 278 23.81 -11.89 -11.93
CA GLY A 278 22.84 -12.95 -12.22
C GLY A 278 21.45 -12.41 -12.62
N HIS A 279 20.97 -11.37 -11.97
CA HIS A 279 19.69 -10.73 -12.32
C HIS A 279 19.76 -10.09 -13.72
N VAL A 280 20.83 -9.36 -14.04
CA VAL A 280 20.99 -8.71 -15.34
C VAL A 280 21.13 -9.73 -16.48
N ARG A 281 21.87 -10.85 -16.24
CA ARG A 281 22.01 -11.92 -17.25
C ARG A 281 20.67 -12.55 -17.62
N ARG A 282 19.82 -12.76 -16.61
CA ARG A 282 18.48 -13.37 -16.79
C ARG A 282 17.39 -12.38 -17.19
N ALA A 283 17.66 -11.09 -17.12
CA ALA A 283 16.67 -10.05 -17.46
C ALA A 283 16.25 -10.18 -18.94
N PRO A 284 14.94 -10.20 -19.21
CA PRO A 284 14.43 -10.17 -20.58
C PRO A 284 14.78 -8.84 -21.26
N PRO A 285 14.62 -8.72 -22.59
CA PRO A 285 14.69 -7.44 -23.28
C PRO A 285 13.67 -6.43 -22.70
N PHE A 286 13.88 -5.14 -23.02
CA PHE A 286 13.08 -4.03 -22.48
C PHE A 286 11.57 -4.24 -22.63
N ASP A 287 11.09 -4.67 -23.80
CA ASP A 287 9.65 -4.86 -24.03
C ASP A 287 9.07 -5.98 -23.16
N GLY A 288 9.84 -7.03 -22.87
CA GLY A 288 9.45 -8.09 -21.93
C GLY A 288 9.40 -7.59 -20.49
N LEU A 289 10.37 -6.76 -20.08
CA LEU A 289 10.34 -6.10 -18.76
C LEU A 289 9.15 -5.15 -18.65
N LEU A 290 8.88 -4.35 -19.68
CA LEU A 290 7.80 -3.39 -19.73
C LEU A 290 6.45 -4.10 -19.62
N ALA A 291 6.19 -5.12 -20.42
CA ALA A 291 4.92 -5.87 -20.38
C ALA A 291 4.66 -6.49 -18.99
N ALA A 292 5.66 -7.09 -18.37
CA ALA A 292 5.55 -7.64 -17.03
C ALA A 292 5.29 -6.55 -15.97
N HIS A 293 5.96 -5.41 -16.10
CA HIS A 293 5.82 -4.24 -15.25
C HIS A 293 4.42 -3.63 -15.34
N GLU A 294 3.90 -3.41 -16.55
CA GLU A 294 2.55 -2.91 -16.80
C GLU A 294 1.48 -3.84 -16.21
N ALA A 295 1.62 -5.15 -16.42
CA ALA A 295 0.71 -6.14 -15.82
C ALA A 295 0.76 -6.13 -14.28
N ALA A 296 1.93 -5.84 -13.68
CA ALA A 296 2.04 -5.70 -12.23
C ALA A 296 1.33 -4.43 -11.73
N TRP A 297 1.52 -3.29 -12.38
CA TRP A 297 0.80 -2.05 -12.07
C TRP A 297 -0.71 -2.19 -12.24
N GLU A 298 -1.19 -2.86 -13.28
CA GLU A 298 -2.62 -3.12 -13.48
C GLU A 298 -3.22 -3.90 -12.30
N ARG A 299 -2.50 -4.89 -11.77
CA ARG A 299 -2.95 -5.61 -10.56
C ARG A 299 -3.02 -4.71 -9.33
N LEU A 300 -2.08 -3.76 -9.17
CA LEU A 300 -2.11 -2.80 -8.07
C LEU A 300 -3.29 -1.83 -8.22
N TRP A 301 -3.52 -1.29 -9.41
CA TRP A 301 -4.63 -0.39 -9.69
C TRP A 301 -6.00 -1.03 -9.46
N ARG A 302 -6.16 -2.32 -9.78
CA ARG A 302 -7.41 -3.06 -9.47
C ARG A 302 -7.71 -3.13 -7.97
N ARG A 303 -6.70 -3.08 -7.11
CA ARG A 303 -6.85 -3.09 -5.64
C ARG A 303 -6.95 -1.69 -5.04
N ALA A 304 -6.32 -0.72 -5.66
CA ALA A 304 -6.10 0.61 -5.10
C ALA A 304 -6.89 1.71 -5.81
N GLY A 305 -7.40 1.45 -7.00
CA GLY A 305 -8.04 2.47 -7.84
C GLY A 305 -9.19 3.18 -7.14
N LEU A 306 -9.31 4.47 -7.44
CA LEU A 306 -10.35 5.36 -6.99
C LEU A 306 -10.96 6.01 -8.24
N ASP A 307 -12.27 5.83 -8.47
CA ASP A 307 -12.96 6.50 -9.55
C ASP A 307 -13.75 7.71 -9.01
N LEU A 308 -13.50 8.85 -9.60
CA LEU A 308 -14.14 10.13 -9.27
C LEU A 308 -15.12 10.59 -10.37
N GLY A 309 -15.61 9.67 -11.22
CA GLY A 309 -16.54 9.99 -12.29
C GLY A 309 -15.99 10.97 -13.32
N GLY A 310 -14.71 10.89 -13.67
CA GLY A 310 -14.04 11.81 -14.61
C GLY A 310 -13.79 13.22 -14.05
N HIS A 311 -13.80 13.39 -12.73
CA HIS A 311 -13.55 14.68 -12.10
C HIS A 311 -12.09 15.13 -12.31
N ARG A 312 -11.88 16.44 -12.57
CA ARG A 312 -10.56 17.05 -12.81
C ARG A 312 -9.48 16.79 -11.74
N LEU A 313 -9.84 16.30 -10.56
CA LEU A 313 -8.92 15.93 -9.50
C LEU A 313 -8.37 14.50 -9.64
N ALA A 314 -8.90 13.71 -10.56
CA ALA A 314 -8.52 12.30 -10.73
C ALA A 314 -7.01 12.14 -10.94
N GLN A 315 -6.37 13.00 -11.75
CA GLN A 315 -4.93 12.99 -11.97
C GLN A 315 -4.14 13.12 -10.66
N ALA A 316 -4.49 14.07 -9.79
CA ALA A 316 -3.80 14.28 -8.53
C ALA A 316 -4.03 13.12 -7.54
N VAL A 317 -5.23 12.54 -7.54
CA VAL A 317 -5.55 11.35 -6.74
C VAL A 317 -4.78 10.14 -7.26
N HIS A 318 -4.69 9.93 -8.56
CA HIS A 318 -3.86 8.88 -9.15
C HIS A 318 -2.38 9.07 -8.82
N LEU A 319 -1.88 10.30 -8.83
CA LEU A 319 -0.49 10.60 -8.43
C LEU A 319 -0.24 10.22 -6.97
N HIS A 320 -1.18 10.50 -6.05
CA HIS A 320 -1.05 10.11 -4.64
C HIS A 320 -1.02 8.58 -4.46
N ILE A 321 -1.93 7.86 -5.12
CA ILE A 321 -1.95 6.39 -5.11
C ILE A 321 -0.64 5.85 -5.71
N PHE A 322 -0.19 6.39 -6.82
CA PHE A 322 1.04 6.00 -7.49
C PHE A 322 2.26 6.14 -6.56
N HIS A 323 2.42 7.30 -5.92
CA HIS A 323 3.54 7.55 -5.00
C HIS A 323 3.49 6.70 -3.74
N LEU A 324 2.30 6.44 -3.19
CA LEU A 324 2.15 5.49 -2.09
C LEU A 324 2.60 4.09 -2.51
N LEU A 325 2.12 3.59 -3.66
CA LEU A 325 2.39 2.23 -4.10
C LEU A 325 3.83 2.01 -4.56
N GLN A 326 4.52 3.03 -5.06
CA GLN A 326 5.94 2.89 -5.38
C GLN A 326 6.86 2.95 -4.16
N THR A 327 6.38 3.48 -3.02
CA THR A 327 7.09 3.45 -1.74
C THR A 327 6.70 2.23 -0.90
N LEU A 328 5.42 1.86 -0.92
CA LEU A 328 4.78 0.86 -0.05
C LEU A 328 3.97 -0.12 -0.91
N SER A 329 4.65 -0.95 -1.69
CA SER A 329 4.05 -1.98 -2.54
C SER A 329 4.01 -3.34 -1.81
N PRO A 330 3.42 -4.39 -2.41
CA PRO A 330 3.53 -5.75 -1.88
C PRO A 330 4.98 -6.21 -1.64
N HIS A 331 5.98 -5.67 -2.34
CA HIS A 331 7.40 -5.97 -2.09
C HIS A 331 7.89 -5.43 -0.74
N THR A 332 7.18 -4.47 -0.16
CA THR A 332 7.51 -3.91 1.17
C THR A 332 7.08 -4.83 2.32
N ALA A 333 6.12 -5.74 2.10
CA ALA A 333 5.50 -6.55 3.15
C ALA A 333 6.51 -7.41 3.96
N ASP A 334 7.54 -7.91 3.30
CA ASP A 334 8.57 -8.77 3.91
C ASP A 334 9.85 -8.00 4.30
N LEU A 335 9.90 -6.70 4.02
CA LEU A 335 11.03 -5.86 4.40
C LEU A 335 10.91 -5.40 5.86
N ASP A 336 12.07 -5.09 6.46
CA ASP A 336 12.12 -4.45 7.79
C ASP A 336 12.16 -2.93 7.63
N VAL A 337 11.02 -2.34 7.29
CA VAL A 337 10.90 -0.91 6.98
C VAL A 337 9.59 -0.33 7.50
N GLY A 338 9.60 0.96 7.87
CA GLY A 338 8.41 1.74 8.19
C GLY A 338 8.03 2.68 7.05
N VAL A 339 7.16 3.65 7.34
CA VAL A 339 6.70 4.69 6.40
C VAL A 339 7.67 5.87 6.47
N PRO A 340 8.57 6.08 5.49
CA PRO A 340 9.42 7.26 5.48
C PRO A 340 8.57 8.51 5.22
N ALA A 341 8.74 9.56 6.03
CA ALA A 341 7.91 10.78 5.93
C ALA A 341 7.95 11.44 4.54
N ARG A 342 9.07 11.28 3.82
CA ARG A 342 9.28 11.81 2.47
C ARG A 342 9.34 10.74 1.38
N GLY A 343 8.83 9.54 1.66
CA GLY A 343 8.92 8.40 0.75
C GLY A 343 10.38 8.03 0.41
N LEU A 344 10.57 7.37 -0.72
CA LEU A 344 11.88 7.09 -1.33
C LEU A 344 12.21 8.14 -2.41
N HIS A 345 11.80 9.40 -2.21
CA HIS A 345 11.81 10.47 -3.21
C HIS A 345 12.85 11.55 -2.93
N GLY A 346 13.51 11.52 -1.78
CA GLY A 346 14.48 12.52 -1.38
C GLY A 346 14.96 12.34 0.06
N GLU A 347 15.79 13.27 0.51
CA GLU A 347 16.57 13.15 1.75
C GLU A 347 15.97 13.91 2.94
N ALA A 348 14.87 14.65 2.75
CA ALA A 348 14.27 15.38 3.87
C ALA A 348 13.83 14.43 4.98
N TYR A 349 13.91 14.92 6.20
CA TYR A 349 13.76 14.12 7.43
C TYR A 349 14.67 12.88 7.46
N ARG A 350 15.75 12.87 6.66
CA ARG A 350 16.75 11.78 6.57
C ARG A 350 16.16 10.41 6.26
N GLY A 351 14.96 10.37 5.64
CA GLY A 351 14.23 9.14 5.36
C GLY A 351 13.66 8.44 6.59
N HIS A 352 13.57 9.13 7.74
CA HIS A 352 13.08 8.57 8.99
C HIS A 352 11.57 8.33 8.98
N VAL A 353 11.16 7.45 9.88
CA VAL A 353 9.77 7.06 10.16
C VAL A 353 9.28 7.88 11.35
N PHE A 354 8.18 8.60 11.14
CA PHE A 354 7.49 9.42 12.13
C PHE A 354 6.08 8.88 12.37
N TRP A 355 5.20 9.75 12.81
CA TRP A 355 3.77 9.47 12.94
C TRP A 355 2.99 9.55 11.63
N ASP A 356 3.65 9.89 10.52
CA ASP A 356 3.05 9.91 9.16
C ASP A 356 2.35 8.60 8.80
N GLU A 357 2.80 7.48 9.36
CA GLU A 357 2.14 6.19 9.25
C GLU A 357 0.67 6.20 9.72
N LEU A 358 0.30 7.11 10.64
CA LEU A 358 -1.07 7.31 11.10
C LEU A 358 -2.02 7.73 9.96
N PHE A 359 -1.51 8.46 8.98
CA PHE A 359 -2.27 8.94 7.82
C PHE A 359 -2.27 7.94 6.65
N VAL A 360 -1.31 7.04 6.62
CA VAL A 360 -1.10 6.09 5.52
C VAL A 360 -1.71 4.72 5.79
N GLN A 361 -1.54 4.20 7.01
CA GLN A 361 -1.94 2.85 7.38
C GLN A 361 -3.45 2.57 7.25
N PRO A 362 -4.38 3.48 7.60
CA PRO A 362 -5.81 3.23 7.45
C PRO A 362 -6.22 2.95 6.00
N TRP A 363 -5.58 3.62 5.04
CA TRP A 363 -5.80 3.36 3.62
C TRP A 363 -5.20 2.01 3.18
N LEU A 364 -3.97 1.70 3.62
CA LEU A 364 -3.30 0.44 3.31
C LEU A 364 -4.01 -0.77 3.90
N SER A 365 -4.48 -0.68 5.14
CA SER A 365 -5.16 -1.80 5.83
C SER A 365 -6.39 -2.30 5.07
N LEU A 366 -7.06 -1.42 4.35
CA LEU A 366 -8.24 -1.75 3.54
C LEU A 366 -7.92 -2.15 2.09
N ARG A 367 -6.65 -2.11 1.65
CA ARG A 367 -6.27 -2.47 0.28
C ARG A 367 -5.12 -3.47 0.23
N PHE A 368 -4.12 -3.25 1.07
CA PHE A 368 -2.89 -4.05 1.14
C PHE A 368 -2.60 -4.40 2.60
N PRO A 369 -3.48 -5.20 3.27
CA PRO A 369 -3.30 -5.53 4.69
C PRO A 369 -1.97 -6.24 4.97
N GLU A 370 -1.41 -6.97 3.99
CA GLU A 370 -0.09 -7.58 4.07
C GLU A 370 1.03 -6.54 4.21
N VAL A 371 0.93 -5.41 3.51
CA VAL A 371 1.88 -4.29 3.60
C VAL A 371 1.72 -3.60 4.95
N SER A 372 0.47 -3.27 5.33
CA SER A 372 0.17 -2.66 6.64
C SER A 372 0.73 -3.51 7.79
N LEU A 373 0.56 -4.82 7.73
CA LEU A 373 1.09 -5.75 8.74
C LEU A 373 2.63 -5.74 8.77
N GLY A 374 3.29 -5.67 7.60
CA GLY A 374 4.74 -5.53 7.49
C GLY A 374 5.27 -4.27 8.18
N LEU A 375 4.58 -3.13 7.97
CA LEU A 375 4.91 -1.84 8.60
C LEU A 375 4.73 -1.89 10.13
N LEU A 376 3.69 -2.54 10.64
CA LEU A 376 3.53 -2.77 12.09
C LEU A 376 4.64 -3.68 12.63
N ARG A 377 5.09 -4.68 11.85
CA ARG A 377 6.19 -5.57 12.24
C ARG A 377 7.52 -4.80 12.38
N TYR A 378 7.75 -3.75 11.59
CA TYR A 378 8.89 -2.86 11.78
C TYR A 378 8.88 -2.24 13.18
N ARG A 379 7.75 -1.78 13.70
CA ARG A 379 7.61 -1.25 15.06
C ARG A 379 7.81 -2.35 16.11
N TRP A 380 7.21 -3.49 15.93
CA TRP A 380 7.35 -4.62 16.86
C TRP A 380 8.80 -5.11 16.96
N ARG A 381 9.54 -5.21 15.87
CA ARG A 381 10.96 -5.59 15.89
C ARG A 381 11.82 -4.63 16.72
N ARG A 382 11.37 -3.41 16.92
CA ARG A 382 12.03 -2.37 17.74
C ARG A 382 11.46 -2.25 19.15
N LEU A 383 10.59 -3.16 19.53
CA LEU A 383 9.99 -3.21 20.86
C LEU A 383 11.04 -3.37 21.99
N PRO A 384 12.10 -4.19 21.84
CA PRO A 384 13.17 -4.27 22.85
C PRO A 384 13.85 -2.91 23.11
N GLU A 385 14.13 -2.13 22.07
CA GLU A 385 14.74 -0.80 22.20
C GLU A 385 13.75 0.19 22.84
N ALA A 386 12.47 0.15 22.44
CA ALA A 386 11.44 0.98 23.05
C ALA A 386 11.23 0.68 24.55
N ARG A 387 11.32 -0.59 24.94
CA ARG A 387 11.34 -1.02 26.36
C ARG A 387 12.57 -0.52 27.10
N ALA A 388 13.73 -0.59 26.47
CA ALA A 388 14.98 -0.08 27.06
C ALA A 388 14.92 1.45 27.24
N ALA A 389 14.38 2.17 26.26
CA ALA A 389 14.20 3.61 26.31
C ALA A 389 13.23 4.03 27.44
N ALA A 390 12.13 3.30 27.61
CA ALA A 390 11.17 3.54 28.70
C ALA A 390 11.86 3.38 30.07
N ARG A 391 12.57 2.25 30.29
CA ARG A 391 13.30 2.01 31.54
C ARG A 391 14.37 3.06 31.81
N ALA A 392 15.13 3.48 30.78
CA ALA A 392 16.14 4.52 30.92
C ALA A 392 15.54 5.88 31.32
N ALA A 393 14.29 6.14 30.94
CA ALA A 393 13.54 7.33 31.32
C ALA A 393 12.74 7.17 32.63
N GLY A 394 12.81 6.01 33.30
CA GLY A 394 12.10 5.73 34.56
C GLY A 394 10.65 5.28 34.39
N TYR A 395 10.29 4.79 33.19
CA TYR A 395 8.93 4.33 32.87
C TYR A 395 8.87 2.84 32.58
N GLU A 396 7.66 2.29 32.59
CA GLU A 396 7.34 0.91 32.21
C GLU A 396 6.98 0.82 30.72
N GLY A 397 6.83 -0.40 30.19
CA GLY A 397 6.34 -0.65 28.83
C GLY A 397 7.28 -0.18 27.74
N ALA A 398 6.74 0.35 26.64
CA ALA A 398 7.49 0.70 25.45
C ALA A 398 7.34 2.18 25.05
N MET A 399 8.45 2.94 25.11
CA MET A 399 8.56 4.32 24.69
C MET A 399 9.21 4.39 23.31
N PHE A 400 8.40 4.55 22.27
CA PHE A 400 8.89 4.68 20.91
C PHE A 400 9.49 6.07 20.64
N PRO A 401 10.55 6.15 19.81
CA PRO A 401 11.18 7.42 19.44
C PRO A 401 10.28 8.24 18.52
N TRP A 402 10.39 9.56 18.57
CA TRP A 402 9.71 10.45 17.63
C TRP A 402 10.22 10.25 16.20
N GLN A 403 11.54 10.19 16.02
CA GLN A 403 12.17 9.84 14.75
C GLN A 403 12.81 8.46 14.86
N SER A 404 12.37 7.52 14.05
CA SER A 404 12.85 6.16 14.02
C SER A 404 13.61 5.87 12.74
N GLY A 405 14.78 5.27 12.88
CA GLY A 405 15.62 4.83 11.77
C GLY A 405 15.75 3.30 11.72
N SER A 406 17.00 2.82 11.63
CA SER A 406 17.29 1.40 11.45
C SER A 406 17.03 0.54 12.69
N ASP A 407 17.37 1.00 13.90
CA ASP A 407 17.41 0.20 15.12
C ASP A 407 16.40 0.62 16.21
N GLY A 408 15.63 1.67 15.99
CA GLY A 408 14.60 2.12 16.93
C GLY A 408 15.10 3.05 18.04
N ARG A 409 16.32 3.54 17.97
CA ARG A 409 16.79 4.63 18.83
C ARG A 409 16.10 5.94 18.46
N GLU A 410 16.13 6.92 19.39
CA GLU A 410 15.68 8.28 19.11
C GLU A 410 16.68 9.00 18.18
N GLU A 411 16.26 9.28 16.96
CA GLU A 411 17.07 9.95 15.94
C GLU A 411 16.71 11.45 15.80
N THR A 412 15.86 11.99 16.66
CA THR A 412 15.58 13.43 16.72
C THR A 412 16.88 14.19 16.98
N PRO A 413 17.27 15.13 16.12
CA PRO A 413 18.48 15.92 16.33
C PRO A 413 18.40 16.72 17.64
N ALA A 414 19.53 16.89 18.32
CA ALA A 414 19.60 17.72 19.51
C ALA A 414 19.43 19.22 19.21
N LEU A 415 19.77 19.62 17.98
CA LEU A 415 19.73 21.01 17.50
C LEU A 415 19.10 21.07 16.12
N HIS A 416 18.37 22.13 15.85
CA HIS A 416 17.89 22.48 14.51
C HIS A 416 18.28 23.89 14.10
N LEU A 417 18.48 24.10 12.81
CA LEU A 417 18.84 25.42 12.25
C LEU A 417 17.58 26.20 11.93
N ASN A 418 17.44 27.41 12.46
CA ASN A 418 16.50 28.39 11.90
C ASN A 418 17.17 29.12 10.70
N PRO A 419 16.71 28.90 9.47
CA PRO A 419 17.34 29.51 8.29
C PRO A 419 17.14 31.02 8.20
N LEU A 420 16.16 31.60 8.91
CA LEU A 420 15.90 33.04 8.91
C LEU A 420 16.91 33.81 9.80
N SER A 421 17.18 33.30 11.01
CA SER A 421 18.12 33.92 11.94
C SER A 421 19.55 33.36 11.80
N GLY A 422 19.73 32.18 11.13
CA GLY A 422 21.01 31.49 11.05
C GLY A 422 21.44 30.86 12.38
N ARG A 423 20.57 30.81 13.39
CA ARG A 423 20.89 30.27 14.73
C ARG A 423 20.55 28.78 14.82
N TRP A 424 21.40 28.06 15.54
CA TRP A 424 21.12 26.66 15.94
C TRP A 424 20.40 26.68 17.29
N LEU A 425 19.23 26.06 17.36
CA LEU A 425 18.33 26.03 18.51
C LEU A 425 18.15 24.60 19.02
N PRO A 426 17.86 24.40 20.32
CA PRO A 426 17.51 23.08 20.82
C PRO A 426 16.28 22.51 20.10
N ASP A 427 16.36 21.23 19.71
CA ASP A 427 15.21 20.49 19.19
C ASP A 427 14.63 19.63 20.30
N ARG A 428 13.39 19.87 20.69
CA ARG A 428 12.69 19.19 21.77
C ARG A 428 11.63 18.22 21.26
N SER A 429 11.54 18.01 19.94
CA SER A 429 10.52 17.15 19.29
C SER A 429 10.53 15.71 19.81
N ARG A 430 11.64 15.25 20.41
CA ARG A 430 11.70 13.96 21.12
C ARG A 430 10.65 13.81 22.23
N LEU A 431 10.05 14.91 22.71
CA LEU A 431 8.99 14.90 23.72
C LEU A 431 7.60 14.57 23.12
N GLN A 432 7.48 14.39 21.81
CA GLN A 432 6.28 13.97 21.12
C GLN A 432 6.01 12.47 21.33
N ARG A 433 5.68 12.10 22.58
CA ARG A 433 5.44 10.71 22.99
C ARG A 433 4.22 10.10 22.30
N HIS A 434 3.34 10.93 21.78
CA HIS A 434 2.12 10.53 21.08
C HIS A 434 2.37 9.65 19.84
N VAL A 435 3.60 9.53 19.34
CA VAL A 435 3.93 8.53 18.31
C VAL A 435 3.54 7.12 18.72
N GLY A 436 3.67 6.77 20.01
CA GLY A 436 3.17 5.49 20.55
C GLY A 436 1.66 5.33 20.39
N LEU A 437 0.90 6.40 20.61
CA LEU A 437 -0.56 6.41 20.40
C LEU A 437 -0.91 6.18 18.93
N ALA A 438 -0.16 6.76 18.01
CA ALA A 438 -0.31 6.54 16.58
C ALA A 438 -0.08 5.08 16.18
N ILE A 439 0.98 4.46 16.73
CA ILE A 439 1.28 3.03 16.50
C ILE A 439 0.12 2.16 17.01
N ALA A 440 -0.35 2.38 18.23
CA ALA A 440 -1.45 1.62 18.83
C ALA A 440 -2.76 1.81 18.03
N TYR A 441 -3.04 3.03 17.56
CA TYR A 441 -4.18 3.30 16.69
C TYR A 441 -4.10 2.50 15.38
N ASN A 442 -2.93 2.45 14.76
CA ASN A 442 -2.72 1.68 13.53
C ASN A 442 -2.89 0.17 13.74
N VAL A 443 -2.41 -0.38 14.88
CA VAL A 443 -2.67 -1.79 15.27
C VAL A 443 -4.16 -2.05 15.35
N TRP A 444 -4.90 -1.16 16.03
CA TRP A 444 -6.34 -1.30 16.21
C TRP A 444 -7.10 -1.18 14.87
N GLN A 445 -6.74 -0.21 14.02
CA GLN A 445 -7.35 -0.06 12.69
C GLN A 445 -7.06 -1.26 11.79
N HIS A 446 -5.87 -1.83 11.87
CA HIS A 446 -5.54 -3.06 11.16
C HIS A 446 -6.40 -4.24 11.61
N TYR A 447 -6.59 -4.40 12.94
CA TYR A 447 -7.51 -5.39 13.50
C TYR A 447 -8.94 -5.18 12.98
N LEU A 448 -9.47 -3.98 13.05
CA LEU A 448 -10.83 -3.68 12.57
C LEU A 448 -11.00 -3.97 11.07
N ALA A 449 -9.97 -3.70 10.26
CA ALA A 449 -9.99 -3.94 8.81
C ALA A 449 -9.90 -5.42 8.44
N THR A 450 -9.17 -6.22 9.23
CA THR A 450 -8.82 -7.62 8.89
C THR A 450 -9.57 -8.66 9.71
N GLY A 451 -10.03 -8.31 10.90
CA GLY A 451 -10.57 -9.23 11.91
C GLY A 451 -9.49 -10.05 12.64
N ALA A 452 -8.19 -9.79 12.37
CA ALA A 452 -7.09 -10.55 12.94
C ALA A 452 -6.22 -9.70 13.87
N MET A 453 -5.96 -10.20 15.09
CA MET A 453 -5.03 -9.63 16.07
C MET A 453 -3.91 -10.64 16.32
N PRO A 454 -2.81 -10.62 15.54
CA PRO A 454 -1.65 -11.47 15.83
C PRO A 454 -1.11 -11.19 17.25
N ALA A 455 -0.64 -12.23 17.94
CA ALA A 455 -0.12 -12.10 19.31
C ALA A 455 0.94 -11.00 19.47
N TRP A 456 1.85 -10.87 18.49
CA TRP A 456 2.87 -9.81 18.51
C TRP A 456 2.28 -8.39 18.30
N CYS A 457 1.14 -8.25 17.62
CA CYS A 457 0.40 -6.98 17.54
C CYS A 457 -0.26 -6.64 18.89
N ALA A 458 -0.83 -7.64 19.56
CA ALA A 458 -1.35 -7.49 20.91
C ALA A 458 -0.24 -7.09 21.89
N GLU A 459 0.93 -7.79 21.85
CA GLU A 459 2.11 -7.45 22.65
C GLU A 459 2.53 -5.98 22.47
N LEU A 460 2.62 -5.53 21.21
CA LEU A 460 3.00 -4.16 20.87
C LEU A 460 2.02 -3.14 21.49
N LEU A 461 0.71 -3.35 21.35
CA LEU A 461 -0.31 -2.44 21.88
C LEU A 461 -0.31 -2.43 23.42
N LEU A 462 -0.20 -3.59 24.06
CA LEU A 462 -0.20 -3.72 25.52
C LEU A 462 1.03 -3.03 26.14
N ASP A 463 2.21 -3.13 25.53
CA ASP A 463 3.39 -2.47 26.03
C ASP A 463 3.39 -0.95 25.85
N ILE A 464 2.79 -0.45 24.78
CA ILE A 464 2.51 0.99 24.63
C ILE A 464 1.54 1.45 25.72
N ALA A 465 0.50 0.65 26.03
CA ALA A 465 -0.43 0.95 27.12
C ALA A 465 0.27 1.03 28.50
N ARG A 466 1.20 0.11 28.78
CA ARG A 466 2.04 0.13 29.98
C ARG A 466 2.83 1.43 30.09
N PHE A 467 3.43 1.88 28.97
CA PHE A 467 4.20 3.12 28.97
C PHE A 467 3.31 4.32 29.34
N PHE A 468 2.16 4.50 28.67
CA PHE A 468 1.28 5.63 28.98
C PHE A 468 0.63 5.53 30.35
N ALA A 469 0.35 4.34 30.85
CA ALA A 469 -0.11 4.13 32.21
C ALA A 469 0.97 4.47 33.27
N SER A 470 2.25 4.24 32.98
CA SER A 470 3.36 4.61 33.86
C SER A 470 3.69 6.10 33.81
N LEU A 471 3.40 6.77 32.69
CA LEU A 471 3.57 8.21 32.50
C LEU A 471 2.47 9.02 33.26
N ALA A 472 1.32 8.41 33.49
CA ALA A 472 0.22 9.02 34.21
C ALA A 472 0.44 8.95 35.74
N VAL A 473 0.57 10.13 36.37
CA VAL A 473 0.86 10.27 37.81
C VAL A 473 -0.35 10.88 38.52
N VAL A 474 -0.70 10.35 39.69
CA VAL A 474 -1.80 10.88 40.53
C VAL A 474 -1.47 12.27 41.04
N HIS A 475 -2.37 13.21 40.81
CA HIS A 475 -2.33 14.57 41.36
C HIS A 475 -3.74 14.96 41.80
N GLY A 476 -3.95 15.07 43.14
CA GLY A 476 -5.28 15.23 43.71
C GLY A 476 -6.17 14.01 43.44
N ASP A 477 -7.32 14.24 42.86
CA ASP A 477 -8.30 13.21 42.48
C ASP A 477 -8.15 12.70 41.02
N ARG A 478 -7.17 13.24 40.26
CA ARG A 478 -6.99 12.91 38.84
C ARG A 478 -5.58 12.41 38.54
N TYR A 479 -5.40 11.84 37.36
CA TYR A 479 -4.09 11.54 36.81
C TYR A 479 -3.67 12.66 35.85
N GLU A 480 -2.40 13.02 35.89
CA GLU A 480 -1.76 14.01 35.00
C GLU A 480 -0.62 13.37 34.21
N ILE A 481 -0.46 13.77 32.95
CA ILE A 481 0.69 13.49 32.12
C ILE A 481 1.46 14.80 31.94
N ARG A 482 2.75 14.79 32.26
CA ARG A 482 3.63 15.95 32.23
C ARG A 482 4.88 15.70 31.40
N GLY A 483 5.53 16.75 30.91
CA GLY A 483 6.81 16.67 30.17
C GLY A 483 6.65 16.12 28.76
N VAL A 484 5.52 16.40 28.11
CA VAL A 484 5.22 15.98 26.74
C VAL A 484 5.06 17.17 25.79
N MET A 485 5.23 16.93 24.50
CA MET A 485 4.77 17.82 23.43
C MET A 485 3.57 17.17 22.75
N GLY A 486 2.60 18.01 22.38
CA GLY A 486 1.49 17.60 21.53
C GLY A 486 1.86 17.62 20.04
N PRO A 487 0.92 17.28 19.15
CA PRO A 487 1.10 17.32 17.69
C PRO A 487 1.39 18.71 17.10
N ASP A 488 1.06 19.78 17.81
CA ASP A 488 1.20 21.18 17.34
C ASP A 488 2.64 21.56 16.95
N GLU A 489 3.64 21.09 17.67
CA GLU A 489 5.06 21.41 17.55
C GLU A 489 5.50 22.86 17.89
N TYR A 490 4.59 23.85 18.05
CA TYR A 490 4.97 25.18 18.49
C TYR A 490 5.19 25.26 19.99
N HIS A 491 4.40 24.54 20.77
CA HIS A 491 4.52 24.52 22.22
C HIS A 491 5.38 23.35 22.68
N ASP A 492 6.65 23.62 22.92
CA ASP A 492 7.63 22.66 23.44
C ASP A 492 7.91 22.85 24.95
N GLY A 493 7.29 23.85 25.58
CA GLY A 493 7.37 24.17 27.00
C GLY A 493 6.50 25.38 27.38
N TYR A 494 6.58 25.77 28.63
CA TYR A 494 5.93 26.99 29.10
C TYR A 494 6.85 28.21 28.90
N PRO A 495 6.31 29.41 28.68
CA PRO A 495 7.10 30.62 28.50
C PRO A 495 8.06 30.85 29.68
N GLY A 496 9.37 30.94 29.37
CA GLY A 496 10.41 31.14 30.38
C GLY A 496 10.73 29.95 31.28
N ALA A 497 10.14 28.77 31.06
CA ALA A 497 10.46 27.58 31.85
C ALA A 497 11.82 26.99 31.46
N GLU A 498 12.62 26.59 32.46
CA GLU A 498 13.89 25.89 32.25
C GLU A 498 13.69 24.44 31.79
N VAL A 499 12.59 23.81 32.26
CA VAL A 499 12.27 22.42 31.95
C VAL A 499 11.29 22.38 30.77
N PRO A 500 11.65 21.69 29.68
CA PRO A 500 10.77 21.58 28.52
C PRO A 500 9.60 20.63 28.76
N GLY A 501 8.57 20.77 27.93
CA GLY A 501 7.38 19.95 27.91
C GLY A 501 6.19 20.57 28.63
N LEU A 502 5.02 20.10 28.28
CA LEU A 502 3.72 20.58 28.71
C LEU A 502 3.07 19.59 29.71
N ALA A 503 2.09 20.07 30.45
CA ALA A 503 1.24 19.23 31.31
C ALA A 503 -0.17 19.10 30.69
N ASN A 504 -0.67 17.88 30.71
CA ASN A 504 -2.05 17.54 30.32
C ASN A 504 -2.43 18.03 28.92
N ASN A 505 -1.55 17.72 27.93
CA ASN A 505 -1.93 17.93 26.53
C ASN A 505 -3.20 17.10 26.23
N ALA A 506 -4.27 17.75 25.76
CA ALA A 506 -5.58 17.15 25.61
C ALA A 506 -5.59 15.97 24.64
N TYR A 507 -4.87 16.10 23.51
CA TYR A 507 -4.72 15.00 22.57
C TYR A 507 -4.08 13.78 23.23
N THR A 508 -2.94 13.99 23.90
CA THR A 508 -2.22 12.90 24.60
C THR A 508 -3.09 12.23 25.65
N ASN A 509 -3.78 12.99 26.49
CA ASN A 509 -4.57 12.46 27.59
C ASN A 509 -5.82 11.70 27.12
N VAL A 510 -6.58 12.27 26.17
CA VAL A 510 -7.80 11.60 25.63
C VAL A 510 -7.42 10.35 24.85
N MET A 511 -6.35 10.40 24.02
CA MET A 511 -5.89 9.22 23.31
C MET A 511 -5.26 8.17 24.24
N THR A 512 -4.70 8.57 25.37
CA THR A 512 -4.26 7.62 26.41
C THR A 512 -5.47 6.89 27.02
N ALA A 513 -6.56 7.61 27.34
CA ALA A 513 -7.78 6.97 27.80
C ALA A 513 -8.34 6.00 26.76
N TRP A 514 -8.38 6.40 25.49
CA TRP A 514 -8.74 5.52 24.38
C TRP A 514 -7.85 4.27 24.32
N LEU A 515 -6.53 4.45 24.38
CA LEU A 515 -5.55 3.35 24.33
C LEU A 515 -5.78 2.33 25.45
N LEU A 516 -5.98 2.80 26.69
CA LEU A 516 -6.19 1.91 27.84
C LEU A 516 -7.50 1.12 27.74
N MET A 517 -8.55 1.70 27.13
CA MET A 517 -9.77 0.97 26.79
C MET A 517 -9.49 -0.11 25.74
N ARG A 518 -8.80 0.25 24.64
CA ARG A 518 -8.45 -0.72 23.57
C ARG A 518 -7.49 -1.80 24.05
N ALA A 519 -6.60 -1.49 24.99
CA ALA A 519 -5.69 -2.47 25.60
C ALA A 519 -6.46 -3.53 26.40
N ARG A 520 -7.53 -3.14 27.10
CA ARG A 520 -8.43 -4.08 27.78
C ARG A 520 -9.19 -4.97 26.78
N ASP A 521 -9.69 -4.39 25.69
CA ASP A 521 -10.29 -5.18 24.61
C ASP A 521 -9.27 -6.15 24.00
N THR A 522 -8.02 -5.71 23.80
CA THR A 522 -6.93 -6.54 23.28
C THR A 522 -6.59 -7.70 24.23
N ALA A 523 -6.64 -7.49 25.55
CA ALA A 523 -6.45 -8.56 26.52
C ALA A 523 -7.52 -9.67 26.41
N CYS A 524 -8.75 -9.30 26.01
CA CYS A 524 -9.79 -10.30 25.70
C CYS A 524 -9.54 -11.02 24.37
N LEU A 525 -8.95 -10.35 23.38
CA LEU A 525 -8.64 -10.93 22.06
C LEU A 525 -7.40 -11.84 22.08
N ALA A 526 -6.47 -11.60 23.00
CA ALA A 526 -5.22 -12.37 23.16
C ALA A 526 -5.03 -12.74 24.66
N PRO A 527 -5.85 -13.67 25.18
CA PRO A 527 -5.89 -13.98 26.63
C PRO A 527 -4.55 -14.54 27.14
N GLU A 528 -3.74 -15.14 26.28
CA GLU A 528 -2.40 -15.62 26.60
C GLU A 528 -1.39 -14.51 26.94
N LEU A 529 -1.67 -13.27 26.56
CA LEU A 529 -0.88 -12.07 26.83
C LEU A 529 -1.56 -11.12 27.81
N ALA A 530 -2.73 -11.51 28.33
CA ALA A 530 -3.53 -10.65 29.20
C ALA A 530 -2.72 -10.22 30.43
N PRO A 531 -2.68 -8.90 30.74
CA PRO A 531 -2.08 -8.40 31.96
C PRO A 531 -2.80 -8.92 33.21
N PRO A 532 -2.13 -8.94 34.38
CA PRO A 532 -2.78 -9.25 35.64
C PRO A 532 -4.00 -8.33 35.93
N ASP A 533 -5.01 -8.84 36.63
CA ASP A 533 -6.24 -8.11 36.96
C ASP A 533 -5.96 -6.76 37.64
N ALA A 534 -4.92 -6.68 38.48
CA ALA A 534 -4.52 -5.44 39.14
C ALA A 534 -4.03 -4.38 38.14
N GLU A 535 -3.33 -4.79 37.09
CA GLU A 535 -2.86 -3.91 36.02
C GLU A 535 -4.07 -3.42 35.18
N LEU A 536 -4.97 -4.33 34.82
CA LEU A 536 -6.21 -3.99 34.10
C LEU A 536 -7.11 -3.05 34.91
N ALA A 537 -7.21 -3.26 36.22
CA ALA A 537 -7.96 -2.36 37.12
C ALA A 537 -7.32 -0.96 37.20
N ARG A 538 -5.97 -0.87 37.24
CA ARG A 538 -5.25 0.40 37.18
C ARG A 538 -5.51 1.12 35.85
N TRP A 539 -5.51 0.42 34.74
CA TRP A 539 -5.81 1.01 33.42
C TRP A 539 -7.26 1.51 33.32
N ASP A 540 -8.19 0.77 33.89
CA ASP A 540 -9.59 1.21 33.99
C ASP A 540 -9.71 2.51 34.79
N ASP A 541 -9.04 2.59 35.95
CA ASP A 541 -9.04 3.76 36.81
C ASP A 541 -8.38 4.98 36.13
N ILE A 542 -7.22 4.83 35.51
CA ILE A 542 -6.55 5.90 34.76
C ILE A 542 -7.47 6.42 33.65
N SER A 543 -8.07 5.51 32.87
CA SER A 543 -8.97 5.88 31.75
C SER A 543 -10.26 6.57 32.16
N ARG A 544 -10.56 6.65 33.48
CA ARG A 544 -11.69 7.37 34.07
C ARG A 544 -11.31 8.70 34.70
N ARG A 545 -10.04 8.92 34.98
CA ARG A 545 -9.61 10.05 35.81
C ARG A 545 -8.46 10.87 35.24
N LEU A 546 -8.05 10.65 33.97
CA LEU A 546 -7.08 11.54 33.30
C LEU A 546 -7.65 12.96 33.20
N ARG A 547 -6.77 13.94 33.42
CA ARG A 547 -7.13 15.36 33.40
C ARG A 547 -7.23 15.87 31.97
N VAL A 548 -8.30 16.60 31.67
CA VAL A 548 -8.47 17.41 30.46
C VAL A 548 -8.95 18.78 30.91
N ASP A 549 -8.32 19.82 30.43
CA ASP A 549 -8.67 21.18 30.77
C ASP A 549 -9.63 21.80 29.72
N PHE A 550 -10.48 22.72 30.17
CA PHE A 550 -11.43 23.43 29.33
C PHE A 550 -11.39 24.94 29.64
N HIS A 551 -11.66 25.74 28.63
CA HIS A 551 -11.84 27.18 28.78
C HIS A 551 -12.84 27.67 27.73
N ASP A 552 -13.61 28.68 28.03
CA ASP A 552 -14.56 29.33 27.10
C ASP A 552 -15.49 28.37 26.37
N GLY A 553 -15.78 27.21 26.96
CA GLY A 553 -16.62 26.16 26.37
C GLY A 553 -15.91 25.39 25.22
N VAL A 554 -14.59 25.34 25.20
CA VAL A 554 -13.76 24.53 24.30
C VAL A 554 -12.78 23.63 25.08
N ILE A 555 -12.26 22.59 24.46
CA ILE A 555 -11.20 21.76 25.02
C ILE A 555 -9.89 22.56 24.94
N SER A 556 -9.21 22.77 26.07
CA SER A 556 -7.89 23.40 26.13
C SER A 556 -6.83 22.48 25.56
N GLN A 557 -5.87 23.04 24.81
CA GLN A 557 -4.77 22.26 24.22
C GLN A 557 -3.88 21.62 25.31
N PHE A 558 -3.62 22.33 26.39
CA PHE A 558 -2.85 21.88 27.56
C PHE A 558 -3.18 22.73 28.79
N THR A 559 -2.74 22.33 29.97
CA THR A 559 -2.91 23.13 31.22
C THR A 559 -2.20 24.49 31.07
N GLY A 560 -2.93 25.58 31.32
CA GLY A 560 -2.44 26.98 31.21
C GLY A 560 -2.50 27.58 29.80
N TYR A 561 -2.99 26.85 28.78
CA TYR A 561 -3.18 27.40 27.43
C TYR A 561 -4.10 28.63 27.42
N ALA A 562 -5.14 28.61 28.25
CA ALA A 562 -6.09 29.73 28.35
C ALA A 562 -5.44 31.05 28.79
N ASP A 563 -4.33 30.98 29.52
CA ASP A 563 -3.64 32.16 30.09
C ASP A 563 -2.68 32.82 29.08
N LEU A 564 -2.38 32.16 27.97
CA LEU A 564 -1.53 32.72 26.94
C LEU A 564 -2.22 33.88 26.21
N PRO A 565 -1.48 34.95 25.82
CA PRO A 565 -2.02 35.99 24.99
C PRO A 565 -2.32 35.55 23.56
N GLU A 566 -3.22 36.26 22.90
CA GLU A 566 -3.47 36.08 21.46
C GLU A 566 -2.30 36.60 20.64
N LEU A 567 -1.99 35.93 19.52
CA LEU A 567 -1.01 36.43 18.55
C LEU A 567 -1.61 37.59 17.73
N ASP A 568 -0.79 38.58 17.40
CA ASP A 568 -1.17 39.60 16.42
C ASP A 568 -1.22 39.03 14.99
N TRP A 569 -2.31 38.42 14.64
CA TRP A 569 -2.55 37.82 13.31
C TRP A 569 -2.55 38.88 12.17
N ARG A 570 -2.63 40.19 12.47
CA ARG A 570 -2.50 41.22 11.45
C ARG A 570 -1.04 41.34 11.00
N ARG A 571 -0.10 41.20 11.94
CA ARG A 571 1.33 41.20 11.65
C ARG A 571 1.81 39.89 11.01
N TYR A 572 1.35 38.76 11.51
CA TYR A 572 1.84 37.43 11.14
C TYR A 572 0.89 36.65 10.24
N GLY A 573 -0.21 37.26 9.77
CA GLY A 573 -1.17 36.57 8.88
C GLY A 573 -0.52 36.11 7.59
N GLY A 574 -0.70 34.83 7.25
CA GLY A 574 -0.08 34.18 6.09
C GLY A 574 1.33 33.63 6.31
N VAL A 575 1.95 33.89 7.47
CA VAL A 575 3.23 33.26 7.84
C VAL A 575 3.00 31.82 8.28
N ARG A 576 3.49 30.89 7.51
CA ARG A 576 3.30 29.44 7.79
C ARG A 576 4.22 28.90 8.89
N ARG A 577 5.43 29.45 9.04
CA ARG A 577 6.43 29.06 10.02
C ARG A 577 6.65 30.17 11.04
N LEU A 578 5.64 30.32 11.93
CA LEU A 578 5.65 31.34 13.00
C LEU A 578 6.82 31.13 13.97
N ASP A 579 7.17 29.89 14.27
CA ASP A 579 8.33 29.53 15.09
C ASP A 579 9.62 30.18 14.61
N ARG A 580 9.85 30.14 13.28
CA ARG A 580 11.04 30.73 12.67
C ARG A 580 10.99 32.27 12.62
N ALA A 581 9.81 32.80 12.32
CA ALA A 581 9.63 34.25 12.19
C ALA A 581 9.73 34.94 13.54
N LEU A 582 9.04 34.45 14.56
CA LEU A 582 9.09 35.02 15.92
C LEU A 582 10.50 34.89 16.51
N GLU A 583 11.17 33.75 16.35
CA GLU A 583 12.55 33.59 16.82
C GLU A 583 13.52 34.58 16.13
N ALA A 584 13.34 34.78 14.83
CA ALA A 584 14.16 35.79 14.10
C ALA A 584 13.88 37.21 14.57
N ASP A 585 12.63 37.52 14.99
CA ASP A 585 12.24 38.80 15.60
C ASP A 585 12.68 38.91 17.09
N GLY A 586 13.28 37.88 17.67
CA GLY A 586 13.71 37.86 19.08
C GLY A 586 12.59 37.51 20.07
N ASP A 587 11.51 36.87 19.58
CA ASP A 587 10.35 36.47 20.36
C ASP A 587 10.20 34.93 20.37
N ASP A 588 9.25 34.39 21.13
CA ASP A 588 9.04 32.97 21.32
C ASP A 588 7.58 32.58 21.07
N VAL A 589 7.37 31.61 20.17
CA VAL A 589 6.04 31.10 19.80
C VAL A 589 5.32 30.46 20.99
N ASN A 590 6.04 29.91 21.98
CA ASN A 590 5.48 29.37 23.21
C ASN A 590 4.60 30.38 23.98
N ARG A 591 4.77 31.64 23.74
CA ARG A 591 4.05 32.73 24.44
C ARG A 591 2.63 32.92 23.95
N TYR A 592 2.24 32.37 22.80
CA TYR A 592 1.01 32.77 22.12
C TYR A 592 0.03 31.62 21.91
N LYS A 593 -1.28 31.95 21.87
CA LYS A 593 -2.32 31.03 21.41
C LYS A 593 -2.23 30.85 19.88
N ALA A 594 -1.25 30.08 19.45
CA ALA A 594 -1.00 29.81 18.03
C ALA A 594 -0.57 28.36 17.84
N SER A 595 -1.00 27.72 16.77
CA SER A 595 -0.65 26.35 16.43
C SER A 595 -0.08 26.24 15.02
N LYS A 596 0.95 25.42 14.83
CA LYS A 596 1.52 25.06 13.53
C LYS A 596 0.56 24.22 12.71
N GLN A 597 -0.07 23.27 13.37
CA GLN A 597 -0.99 22.29 12.82
C GLN A 597 -2.00 21.85 13.88
N ALA A 598 -2.93 20.98 13.51
CA ALA A 598 -3.90 20.45 14.45
C ALA A 598 -3.22 19.70 15.62
N ASP A 599 -3.65 20.02 16.85
CA ASP A 599 -3.34 19.31 18.11
C ASP A 599 -4.62 18.72 18.66
N THR A 600 -5.37 19.50 19.44
CA THR A 600 -6.69 19.10 19.96
C THR A 600 -7.63 18.62 18.85
N LEU A 601 -7.57 19.22 17.65
CA LEU A 601 -8.40 18.81 16.52
C LEU A 601 -8.03 17.41 15.96
N MET A 602 -6.87 16.88 16.29
CA MET A 602 -6.53 15.49 15.97
C MET A 602 -7.49 14.49 16.61
N LEU A 603 -8.08 14.82 17.76
CA LEU A 603 -9.13 14.00 18.38
C LEU A 603 -10.32 13.81 17.44
N CYS A 604 -10.75 14.89 16.76
CA CYS A 604 -11.86 14.82 15.80
C CYS A 604 -11.48 14.19 14.46
N TYR A 605 -10.20 14.03 14.19
CA TYR A 605 -9.68 13.29 13.03
C TYR A 605 -9.64 11.78 13.28
N LEU A 606 -9.24 11.35 14.49
CA LEU A 606 -9.08 9.93 14.83
C LEU A 606 -10.36 9.29 15.37
N LEU A 607 -11.12 10.03 16.14
CA LEU A 607 -12.31 9.56 16.84
C LEU A 607 -13.58 10.13 16.19
N THR A 608 -14.64 9.34 16.18
CA THR A 608 -15.96 9.88 15.84
C THR A 608 -16.45 10.84 16.94
N GLY A 609 -17.39 11.72 16.63
CA GLY A 609 -17.98 12.61 17.64
C GLY A 609 -18.60 11.85 18.82
N ASP A 610 -19.25 10.72 18.54
CA ASP A 610 -19.85 9.86 19.58
C ASP A 610 -18.77 9.20 20.44
N GLU A 611 -17.68 8.70 19.82
CA GLU A 611 -16.57 8.08 20.55
C GLU A 611 -15.82 9.10 21.42
N LEU A 612 -15.54 10.31 20.89
CA LEU A 612 -14.92 11.38 21.67
C LEU A 612 -15.79 11.79 22.84
N THR A 613 -17.11 11.94 22.62
CA THR A 613 -18.08 12.24 23.68
C THR A 613 -18.06 11.16 24.76
N ALA A 614 -18.16 9.89 24.38
CA ALA A 614 -18.15 8.77 25.32
C ALA A 614 -16.84 8.70 26.15
N ILE A 615 -15.69 9.04 25.56
CA ILE A 615 -14.40 9.09 26.28
C ILE A 615 -14.39 10.26 27.27
N LEU A 616 -14.84 11.45 26.88
CA LEU A 616 -14.90 12.60 27.81
C LEU A 616 -15.87 12.36 28.97
N GLU A 617 -17.03 11.78 28.70
CA GLU A 617 -17.99 11.37 29.77
C GLU A 617 -17.38 10.31 30.68
N ARG A 618 -16.67 9.33 30.13
CA ARG A 618 -15.93 8.33 30.92
C ARG A 618 -14.88 8.97 31.82
N LEU A 619 -14.20 10.02 31.35
CA LEU A 619 -13.23 10.81 32.11
C LEU A 619 -13.93 11.70 33.19
N GLY A 620 -15.25 11.67 33.26
CA GLY A 620 -16.05 12.40 34.25
C GLY A 620 -16.34 13.85 33.88
N TYR A 621 -16.21 14.21 32.59
CA TYR A 621 -16.52 15.55 32.09
C TYR A 621 -17.90 15.56 31.41
N PRO A 622 -18.82 16.44 31.82
CA PRO A 622 -20.08 16.59 31.09
C PRO A 622 -19.80 17.21 29.71
N VAL A 623 -20.32 16.58 28.65
CA VAL A 623 -20.16 17.08 27.28
C VAL A 623 -21.39 17.89 26.89
N GLU A 624 -21.20 19.21 26.84
CA GLU A 624 -22.25 20.11 26.39
C GLU A 624 -22.46 19.98 24.86
N ARG A 625 -23.71 20.08 24.44
CA ARG A 625 -24.07 20.14 23.03
C ARG A 625 -23.36 21.33 22.36
N GLY A 626 -22.52 21.04 21.34
CA GLY A 626 -21.76 22.05 20.62
C GLY A 626 -20.32 22.24 21.09
N LEU A 627 -19.81 21.50 22.08
CA LEU A 627 -18.41 21.52 22.49
C LEU A 627 -17.45 21.29 21.30
N ILE A 628 -17.68 20.22 20.53
CA ILE A 628 -16.82 19.86 19.37
C ILE A 628 -16.83 20.97 18.30
N PRO A 629 -17.97 21.45 17.79
CA PRO A 629 -17.99 22.55 16.82
C PRO A 629 -17.33 23.83 17.32
N ARG A 630 -17.50 24.21 18.60
CA ARG A 630 -16.83 25.38 19.20
C ARG A 630 -15.30 25.18 19.23
N THR A 631 -14.85 24.01 19.66
CA THR A 631 -13.42 23.65 19.69
C THR A 631 -12.81 23.72 18.29
N VAL A 632 -13.48 23.18 17.27
CA VAL A 632 -13.05 23.24 15.87
C VAL A 632 -12.92 24.70 15.41
N SER A 633 -13.93 25.54 15.65
CA SER A 633 -13.90 26.94 15.24
C SER A 633 -12.77 27.71 15.94
N TYR A 634 -12.59 27.48 17.23
CA TYR A 634 -11.60 28.15 18.06
C TYR A 634 -10.17 27.94 17.55
N TYR A 635 -9.76 26.66 17.31
CA TYR A 635 -8.41 26.35 16.86
C TYR A 635 -8.20 26.63 15.37
N LEU A 636 -9.26 26.59 14.55
CA LEU A 636 -9.18 26.93 13.13
C LEU A 636 -8.69 28.38 12.90
N ASP A 637 -9.08 29.30 13.78
CA ASP A 637 -8.67 30.72 13.68
C ASP A 637 -7.26 30.97 14.25
N ARG A 638 -6.66 29.98 14.92
CA ARG A 638 -5.35 30.07 15.60
C ARG A 638 -4.29 29.17 14.99
N THR A 639 -4.54 28.61 13.82
CA THR A 639 -3.60 27.69 13.15
C THR A 639 -2.93 28.37 11.95
N SER A 640 -1.58 28.36 11.91
CA SER A 640 -0.79 28.94 10.82
C SER A 640 -0.66 28.03 9.60
N HIS A 641 -1.08 26.77 9.69
CA HIS A 641 -0.98 25.75 8.64
C HIS A 641 0.46 25.54 8.14
N GLY A 642 1.42 25.50 9.06
CA GLY A 642 2.85 25.30 8.78
C GLY A 642 3.25 23.87 8.39
N SER A 643 2.31 22.98 8.27
CA SER A 643 2.48 21.55 7.89
C SER A 643 1.48 21.18 6.80
N THR A 644 1.87 20.28 5.87
CA THR A 644 0.96 19.73 4.86
C THR A 644 -0.15 18.86 5.48
N LEU A 645 0.13 18.21 6.60
CA LEU A 645 -0.85 17.42 7.37
C LEU A 645 -1.97 18.29 7.95
N SER A 646 -1.68 19.55 8.24
CA SER A 646 -2.67 20.51 8.75
C SER A 646 -3.89 20.63 7.83
N ALA A 647 -3.66 20.75 6.52
CA ALA A 647 -4.75 20.86 5.54
C ALA A 647 -5.61 19.59 5.50
N VAL A 648 -5.02 18.41 5.65
CA VAL A 648 -5.74 17.12 5.72
C VAL A 648 -6.70 17.09 6.92
N VAL A 649 -6.18 17.39 8.11
CA VAL A 649 -6.97 17.36 9.34
C VAL A 649 -8.08 18.41 9.32
N HIS A 650 -7.78 19.64 8.87
CA HIS A 650 -8.78 20.70 8.79
C HIS A 650 -9.86 20.42 7.72
N ALA A 651 -9.50 19.79 6.60
CA ALA A 651 -10.49 19.28 5.64
C ALA A 651 -11.46 18.29 6.29
N TRP A 652 -10.92 17.37 7.08
CA TRP A 652 -11.68 16.35 7.78
C TRP A 652 -12.67 16.94 8.80
N VAL A 653 -12.18 17.74 9.75
CA VAL A 653 -13.02 18.26 10.84
C VAL A 653 -14.10 19.22 10.36
N LEU A 654 -13.89 19.86 9.21
CA LEU A 654 -14.86 20.76 8.59
C LEU A 654 -15.87 20.06 7.67
N ALA A 655 -15.66 18.80 7.32
CA ALA A 655 -16.50 18.11 6.35
C ALA A 655 -18.00 18.11 6.69
N ARG A 656 -18.33 18.01 7.98
CA ARG A 656 -19.71 17.99 8.48
C ARG A 656 -20.27 19.36 8.87
N SER A 657 -19.42 20.35 9.12
CA SER A 657 -19.81 21.70 9.57
C SER A 657 -19.71 22.77 8.48
N ASN A 658 -18.71 22.71 7.64
CA ASN A 658 -18.45 23.69 6.58
C ASN A 658 -17.84 23.03 5.34
N ARG A 659 -18.67 22.41 4.50
CA ARG A 659 -18.24 21.65 3.32
C ARG A 659 -17.42 22.47 2.32
N ALA A 660 -17.73 23.74 2.13
CA ALA A 660 -17.00 24.58 1.21
C ALA A 660 -15.56 24.84 1.69
N ARG A 661 -15.38 25.05 2.98
CA ARG A 661 -14.08 25.24 3.60
C ARG A 661 -13.30 23.92 3.68
N SER A 662 -13.97 22.81 3.99
CA SER A 662 -13.41 21.46 3.91
C SER A 662 -12.85 21.16 2.52
N TRP A 663 -13.63 21.42 1.48
CA TRP A 663 -13.20 21.21 0.08
C TRP A 663 -11.97 22.05 -0.30
N ARG A 664 -11.87 23.27 0.20
CA ARG A 664 -10.70 24.14 -0.03
C ARG A 664 -9.44 23.52 0.57
N PHE A 665 -9.49 23.09 1.84
CA PHE A 665 -8.37 22.43 2.51
C PHE A 665 -8.01 21.09 1.85
N PHE A 666 -9.02 20.28 1.47
CA PHE A 666 -8.79 19.06 0.71
C PHE A 666 -8.04 19.32 -0.59
N THR A 667 -8.48 20.31 -1.35
CA THR A 667 -7.82 20.67 -2.61
C THR A 667 -6.39 21.22 -2.37
N GLU A 668 -6.18 21.97 -1.29
CA GLU A 668 -4.84 22.44 -0.91
C GLU A 668 -3.93 21.26 -0.55
N ALA A 669 -4.39 20.31 0.26
CA ALA A 669 -3.65 19.10 0.61
C ALA A 669 -3.32 18.25 -0.63
N LEU A 670 -4.32 18.05 -1.51
CA LEU A 670 -4.18 17.25 -2.73
C LEU A 670 -3.14 17.82 -3.71
N TYR A 671 -3.01 19.13 -3.79
CA TYR A 671 -2.03 19.80 -4.65
C TYR A 671 -0.76 20.26 -3.93
N SER A 672 -0.56 19.87 -2.66
CA SER A 672 0.52 20.40 -1.82
C SER A 672 1.90 20.21 -2.42
N ASP A 673 2.21 19.02 -2.93
CA ASP A 673 3.49 18.72 -3.57
C ASP A 673 3.54 19.18 -5.04
N ILE A 674 2.44 19.04 -5.78
CA ILE A 674 2.36 19.47 -7.19
C ILE A 674 2.63 20.97 -7.33
N LYS A 675 2.15 21.78 -6.37
CA LYS A 675 2.30 23.23 -6.35
C LYS A 675 3.40 23.72 -5.41
N ASP A 676 4.08 22.80 -4.75
CA ASP A 676 5.12 23.08 -3.75
C ASP A 676 4.71 24.17 -2.74
N VAL A 677 3.51 24.02 -2.15
CA VAL A 677 2.89 25.04 -1.27
C VAL A 677 3.69 25.36 -0.01
N GLN A 678 4.67 24.54 0.35
CA GLN A 678 5.59 24.76 1.47
C GLN A 678 6.91 25.43 1.05
N GLY A 679 7.04 25.84 -0.22
CA GLY A 679 8.16 26.65 -0.73
C GLY A 679 9.49 25.90 -0.80
N GLY A 680 9.70 25.09 -1.84
CA GLY A 680 10.94 24.37 -2.13
C GLY A 680 11.08 23.00 -1.45
N THR A 681 10.11 22.61 -0.63
CA THR A 681 10.22 21.36 0.15
C THR A 681 9.90 20.10 -0.64
N THR A 682 9.17 20.19 -1.75
CA THR A 682 8.88 19.04 -2.62
C THR A 682 10.15 18.55 -3.32
N ALA A 683 11.07 19.43 -3.68
CA ALA A 683 12.38 19.07 -4.22
C ALA A 683 13.20 18.16 -3.28
N GLU A 684 12.98 18.26 -1.97
CA GLU A 684 13.63 17.47 -0.94
C GLU A 684 12.96 16.09 -0.70
N GLY A 685 11.88 15.79 -1.39
CA GLY A 685 11.01 14.59 -1.27
C GLY A 685 9.54 14.95 -1.09
N ILE A 686 8.64 14.06 -1.47
CA ILE A 686 7.19 14.25 -1.35
C ILE A 686 6.70 14.10 0.11
N HIS A 687 5.49 14.59 0.39
CA HIS A 687 4.86 14.45 1.72
C HIS A 687 3.93 13.23 1.75
N LEU A 688 4.51 12.05 2.03
CA LEU A 688 3.78 10.77 1.94
C LEU A 688 2.59 10.70 2.90
N GLY A 689 2.72 11.25 4.13
CA GLY A 689 1.63 11.34 5.09
C GLY A 689 0.45 12.18 4.58
N ALA A 690 0.72 13.32 3.91
CA ALA A 690 -0.33 14.14 3.32
C ALA A 690 -1.03 13.43 2.15
N MET A 691 -0.27 12.70 1.32
CA MET A 691 -0.83 11.91 0.24
C MET A 691 -1.75 10.80 0.78
N GLY A 692 -1.28 10.01 1.77
CA GLY A 692 -2.10 9.00 2.43
C GLY A 692 -3.34 9.59 3.08
N GLY A 693 -3.16 10.71 3.80
CA GLY A 693 -4.26 11.40 4.48
C GLY A 693 -5.34 11.95 3.53
N THR A 694 -4.99 12.42 2.33
CA THR A 694 -5.99 12.83 1.33
C THR A 694 -6.78 11.67 0.78
N LEU A 695 -6.15 10.51 0.57
CA LEU A 695 -6.84 9.29 0.15
C LEU A 695 -7.75 8.74 1.26
N ASP A 696 -7.28 8.79 2.50
CA ASP A 696 -8.06 8.39 3.66
C ASP A 696 -9.25 9.34 3.93
N LEU A 697 -9.08 10.63 3.61
CA LEU A 697 -10.16 11.62 3.67
C LEU A 697 -11.28 11.29 2.65
N LEU A 698 -10.94 10.88 1.43
CA LEU A 698 -11.92 10.38 0.47
C LEU A 698 -12.63 9.12 1.01
N GLN A 699 -11.89 8.19 1.59
CA GLN A 699 -12.37 6.90 2.05
C GLN A 699 -13.20 7.00 3.32
N ARG A 700 -12.62 7.48 4.43
CA ARG A 700 -13.27 7.46 5.74
C ARG A 700 -14.12 8.71 5.98
N CYS A 701 -13.73 9.88 5.48
CA CYS A 701 -14.44 11.11 5.78
C CYS A 701 -15.58 11.38 4.79
N TYR A 702 -15.31 11.46 3.47
CA TYR A 702 -16.34 11.80 2.47
C TYR A 702 -17.24 10.62 2.14
N LEU A 703 -16.69 9.41 2.00
CA LEU A 703 -17.50 8.20 1.88
C LEU A 703 -18.15 7.81 3.20
N GLY A 704 -17.67 8.34 4.34
CA GLY A 704 -18.17 8.01 5.67
C GLY A 704 -17.95 6.55 6.06
N LEU A 705 -16.87 5.94 5.60
CA LEU A 705 -16.51 4.57 5.91
C LEU A 705 -15.95 4.50 7.33
N GLU A 706 -16.67 3.85 8.23
CA GLU A 706 -16.28 3.66 9.61
C GLU A 706 -16.15 2.16 9.93
N LEU A 707 -14.98 1.78 10.43
CA LEU A 707 -14.71 0.44 10.92
C LEU A 707 -15.07 0.36 12.41
N ARG A 708 -15.89 -0.63 12.76
CA ARG A 708 -16.28 -0.92 14.15
C ARG A 708 -16.04 -2.40 14.47
N PRO A 709 -15.96 -2.78 15.76
CA PRO A 709 -15.85 -4.18 16.13
C PRO A 709 -17.05 -5.03 15.65
N ASP A 710 -18.24 -4.43 15.56
CA ASP A 710 -19.49 -5.06 15.11
C ASP A 710 -19.74 -4.96 13.61
N GLY A 711 -18.88 -4.25 12.85
CA GLY A 711 -19.05 -4.17 11.41
C GLY A 711 -18.49 -2.93 10.75
N LEU A 712 -18.85 -2.76 9.47
CA LEU A 712 -18.50 -1.61 8.64
C LEU A 712 -19.75 -0.76 8.41
N ARG A 713 -19.64 0.53 8.70
CA ARG A 713 -20.70 1.52 8.43
C ARG A 713 -20.32 2.41 7.27
N LEU A 714 -21.31 2.85 6.52
CA LEU A 714 -21.19 3.86 5.49
C LEU A 714 -22.17 5.00 5.75
N ASP A 715 -21.66 6.23 5.78
CA ASP A 715 -22.46 7.46 5.92
C ASP A 715 -21.89 8.50 4.93
N PRO A 716 -22.16 8.32 3.61
CA PRO A 716 -21.57 9.17 2.58
C PRO A 716 -22.01 10.63 2.73
N LEU A 717 -21.03 11.51 2.63
CA LEU A 717 -21.22 12.94 2.72
C LEU A 717 -20.34 13.66 1.69
N LEU A 718 -20.57 13.33 0.42
CA LEU A 718 -19.75 13.85 -0.66
C LEU A 718 -19.86 15.38 -0.77
N PRO A 719 -18.74 16.09 -0.97
CA PRO A 719 -18.78 17.51 -1.30
C PRO A 719 -19.54 17.73 -2.60
N GLY A 720 -20.32 18.83 -2.72
CA GLY A 720 -21.17 19.09 -3.87
C GLY A 720 -20.46 19.18 -5.23
N ARG A 721 -19.13 19.27 -5.22
CA ARG A 721 -18.27 19.26 -6.42
C ARG A 721 -17.77 17.87 -6.80
N LEU A 722 -17.94 16.87 -5.93
CA LEU A 722 -17.56 15.49 -6.18
C LEU A 722 -18.84 14.67 -6.39
N GLY A 723 -19.18 14.36 -7.63
CA GLY A 723 -20.44 13.74 -8.01
C GLY A 723 -20.53 12.27 -7.64
N VAL A 724 -19.44 11.55 -7.83
CA VAL A 724 -19.34 10.10 -7.62
C VAL A 724 -18.02 9.77 -6.98
N LEU A 725 -18.01 8.75 -6.14
CA LEU A 725 -16.81 8.18 -5.54
C LEU A 725 -16.94 6.65 -5.49
N SER A 726 -16.14 5.96 -6.28
CA SER A 726 -16.14 4.50 -6.33
C SER A 726 -14.78 3.94 -5.98
N MET A 727 -14.76 2.85 -5.20
CA MET A 727 -13.51 2.22 -4.80
C MET A 727 -13.64 0.75 -4.39
N PRO A 728 -12.63 -0.08 -4.67
CA PRO A 728 -12.47 -1.38 -4.05
C PRO A 728 -11.86 -1.24 -2.65
N ILE A 729 -12.33 -2.04 -1.71
CA ILE A 729 -11.70 -2.26 -0.41
C ILE A 729 -11.62 -3.75 -0.11
N ARG A 730 -10.72 -4.11 0.80
CA ARG A 730 -10.63 -5.47 1.34
C ARG A 730 -10.92 -5.43 2.83
N TYR A 731 -12.07 -5.99 3.21
CA TYR A 731 -12.55 -6.03 4.58
C TYR A 731 -12.75 -7.46 5.05
N HIS A 732 -12.13 -7.86 6.17
CA HIS A 732 -12.12 -9.23 6.71
C HIS A 732 -11.81 -10.28 5.62
N GLY A 733 -10.78 -10.00 4.79
CA GLY A 733 -10.33 -10.87 3.71
C GLY A 733 -11.20 -10.85 2.44
N ARG A 734 -12.36 -10.18 2.44
CA ARG A 734 -13.28 -10.09 1.30
C ARG A 734 -13.04 -8.82 0.51
N GLN A 735 -13.06 -8.92 -0.80
CA GLN A 735 -13.09 -7.75 -1.67
C GLN A 735 -14.52 -7.20 -1.73
N ILE A 736 -14.66 -5.93 -1.43
CA ILE A 736 -15.91 -5.18 -1.47
C ILE A 736 -15.71 -4.02 -2.43
N PHE A 737 -16.67 -3.79 -3.31
CA PHE A 737 -16.69 -2.62 -4.19
C PHE A 737 -17.78 -1.67 -3.70
N ILE A 738 -17.43 -0.42 -3.48
CA ILE A 738 -18.32 0.62 -2.97
C ILE A 738 -18.46 1.70 -4.01
N ASP A 739 -19.70 2.01 -4.38
CA ASP A 739 -20.09 3.13 -5.22
C ASP A 739 -20.94 4.10 -4.38
N ALA A 740 -20.60 5.36 -4.37
CA ALA A 740 -21.35 6.38 -3.66
C ALA A 740 -21.58 7.63 -4.52
N ASP A 741 -22.75 8.19 -4.37
CA ASP A 741 -23.11 9.51 -4.87
C ASP A 741 -23.63 10.40 -3.73
N HIS A 742 -24.25 11.54 -4.04
CA HIS A 742 -24.79 12.45 -3.03
C HIS A 742 -25.98 11.90 -2.24
N HIS A 743 -26.58 10.80 -2.69
CA HIS A 743 -27.85 10.29 -2.18
C HIS A 743 -27.70 8.92 -1.53
N GLU A 744 -26.86 8.07 -2.07
CA GLU A 744 -26.74 6.70 -1.61
C GLU A 744 -25.30 6.13 -1.78
N ALA A 745 -25.01 5.09 -0.99
CA ALA A 745 -23.87 4.21 -1.21
C ALA A 745 -24.35 2.80 -1.57
N ARG A 746 -23.75 2.21 -2.59
CA ARG A 746 -24.01 0.84 -3.06
C ARG A 746 -22.81 -0.03 -2.80
N VAL A 747 -23.07 -1.25 -2.41
CA VAL A 747 -22.02 -2.24 -2.12
C VAL A 747 -22.18 -3.41 -3.09
N ASN A 748 -21.10 -3.78 -3.79
CA ASN A 748 -21.04 -4.91 -4.75
C ASN A 748 -22.09 -4.86 -5.87
N GLY A 749 -22.44 -3.66 -6.36
CA GLY A 749 -23.34 -3.48 -7.53
C GLY A 749 -24.80 -3.88 -7.30
N THR A 750 -25.16 -4.46 -6.18
CA THR A 750 -26.56 -4.70 -5.82
C THR A 750 -27.11 -3.43 -5.21
N ALA A 751 -28.16 -2.89 -5.85
CA ALA A 751 -28.99 -1.82 -5.27
C ALA A 751 -29.52 -2.33 -3.93
N ARG A 752 -28.83 -2.02 -2.85
CA ARG A 752 -29.35 -2.18 -1.49
C ARG A 752 -29.66 -0.81 -0.97
N ARG A 753 -30.82 -0.73 -0.32
CA ARG A 753 -31.41 0.44 0.32
C ARG A 753 -30.36 1.46 0.78
N THR A 754 -30.62 2.72 0.50
CA THR A 754 -30.04 3.88 1.18
C THR A 754 -29.76 3.51 2.63
N TYR A 755 -28.51 3.50 3.02
CA TYR A 755 -28.16 3.43 4.43
C TYR A 755 -28.49 4.79 5.01
N THR A 756 -29.70 4.90 5.54
CA THR A 756 -30.09 6.03 6.37
C THR A 756 -29.19 6.03 7.61
N ARG A 757 -28.81 7.22 8.01
CA ARG A 757 -28.01 7.59 9.18
C ARG A 757 -28.20 6.57 10.33
N GLY A 758 -27.27 5.63 10.51
CA GLY A 758 -27.23 4.72 11.64
C GLY A 758 -27.38 3.21 11.38
N GLU A 759 -27.58 2.74 10.13
CA GLU A 759 -27.61 1.29 9.86
C GLU A 759 -26.20 0.73 9.67
N ALA A 760 -25.79 -0.16 10.57
CA ALA A 760 -24.54 -0.88 10.50
C ALA A 760 -24.60 -1.98 9.42
N ILE A 761 -23.54 -2.15 8.65
CA ILE A 761 -23.31 -3.40 7.95
C ILE A 761 -22.87 -4.41 9.02
N MET A 762 -23.87 -5.08 9.60
CA MET A 762 -23.65 -6.06 10.65
C MET A 762 -22.81 -7.21 10.11
N THR A 763 -21.60 -7.35 10.61
CA THR A 763 -20.78 -8.55 10.40
C THR A 763 -20.89 -9.52 11.59
N GLY A 764 -21.68 -9.19 12.59
CA GLY A 764 -21.94 -10.03 13.75
C GLY A 764 -22.87 -11.22 13.49
N THR A 765 -23.69 -11.19 12.42
CA THR A 765 -24.41 -12.36 11.97
C THR A 765 -23.47 -13.24 11.19
N GLY A 766 -23.28 -14.49 11.57
CA GLY A 766 -22.58 -15.49 10.80
C GLY A 766 -23.13 -15.58 9.36
N ASP A 767 -22.34 -16.08 8.44
CA ASP A 767 -22.76 -16.27 7.05
C ASP A 767 -24.09 -17.06 6.99
N LEU A 768 -24.25 -18.04 7.88
CA LEU A 768 -25.46 -18.80 8.06
C LEU A 768 -26.62 -17.91 8.53
N GLY A 769 -26.41 -17.06 9.53
CA GLY A 769 -27.45 -16.19 10.09
C GLY A 769 -28.06 -15.24 9.05
N ARG A 770 -27.22 -14.64 8.21
CA ARG A 770 -27.67 -13.78 7.10
C ARG A 770 -28.52 -14.53 6.08
N ARG A 771 -28.15 -15.79 5.78
CA ARG A 771 -28.92 -16.61 4.84
C ARG A 771 -30.22 -17.09 5.45
N LEU A 772 -30.22 -17.40 6.73
CA LEU A 772 -31.46 -17.71 7.46
C LEU A 772 -32.45 -16.53 7.38
N ILE A 773 -31.98 -15.32 7.67
CA ILE A 773 -32.77 -14.09 7.56
C ILE A 773 -33.26 -13.92 6.11
N HIS A 774 -32.37 -14.02 5.14
CA HIS A 774 -32.72 -13.82 3.73
C HIS A 774 -33.76 -14.83 3.22
N CYS A 775 -33.59 -16.11 3.57
CA CYS A 775 -34.56 -17.16 3.17
C CYS A 775 -35.90 -16.94 3.89
N ARG A 776 -35.89 -16.59 5.16
CA ARG A 776 -37.08 -16.29 5.95
C ARG A 776 -37.87 -15.11 5.39
N GLU A 777 -37.20 -13.99 5.07
CA GLU A 777 -37.80 -12.77 4.52
C GLU A 777 -38.30 -12.98 3.10
N ARG A 778 -37.60 -13.72 2.28
CA ARG A 778 -38.05 -14.12 0.93
C ARG A 778 -39.38 -14.89 0.96
N LEU A 779 -39.59 -15.71 1.97
CA LEU A 779 -40.84 -16.46 2.17
C LEU A 779 -41.93 -15.69 2.95
N GLY A 780 -41.61 -14.47 3.41
CA GLY A 780 -42.51 -13.64 4.20
C GLY A 780 -42.84 -14.21 5.58
N LEU A 781 -41.96 -15.06 6.14
CA LEU A 781 -42.20 -15.76 7.42
C LEU A 781 -41.66 -14.96 8.60
N SER A 782 -42.37 -15.02 9.73
CA SER A 782 -41.83 -14.52 11.00
C SER A 782 -40.81 -15.50 11.59
N ARG A 783 -40.01 -15.06 12.58
CA ARG A 783 -39.06 -15.94 13.30
C ARG A 783 -39.80 -17.08 14.01
N GLU A 784 -40.96 -16.78 14.59
CA GLU A 784 -41.80 -17.74 15.30
C GLU A 784 -42.31 -18.83 14.36
N GLN A 785 -42.72 -18.46 13.15
CA GLN A 785 -43.20 -19.41 12.12
C GLN A 785 -42.07 -20.34 11.61
N VAL A 786 -40.86 -19.81 11.39
CA VAL A 786 -39.71 -20.62 11.00
C VAL A 786 -39.27 -21.53 12.15
N ALA A 787 -39.23 -21.01 13.37
CA ALA A 787 -38.86 -21.79 14.56
C ALA A 787 -39.83 -22.97 14.79
N GLU A 788 -41.11 -22.73 14.64
CA GLU A 788 -42.14 -23.75 14.72
C GLU A 788 -41.96 -24.85 13.65
N ARG A 789 -41.74 -24.45 12.40
CA ARG A 789 -41.49 -25.36 11.27
C ARG A 789 -40.22 -26.17 11.43
N ALA A 790 -39.18 -25.55 11.97
CA ALA A 790 -37.88 -26.17 12.20
C ALA A 790 -37.80 -26.95 13.54
N ALA A 791 -38.87 -27.03 14.28
CA ALA A 791 -38.97 -27.63 15.61
C ALA A 791 -37.86 -27.15 16.56
N MET A 792 -37.72 -25.82 16.70
CA MET A 792 -36.76 -25.18 17.59
C MET A 792 -37.39 -23.94 18.28
N SER A 793 -36.75 -23.40 19.32
CA SER A 793 -37.25 -22.19 19.96
C SER A 793 -36.98 -20.94 19.11
N ALA A 794 -37.90 -19.98 19.11
CA ALA A 794 -37.73 -18.69 18.45
C ALA A 794 -36.48 -17.92 18.96
N GLY A 795 -36.16 -18.07 20.25
CA GLY A 795 -34.94 -17.52 20.84
C GLY A 795 -33.64 -18.13 20.26
N TYR A 796 -33.64 -19.44 19.99
CA TYR A 796 -32.50 -20.11 19.36
C TYR A 796 -32.36 -19.74 17.87
N LEU A 797 -33.47 -19.61 17.15
CA LEU A 797 -33.44 -19.10 15.77
C LEU A 797 -32.91 -17.67 15.73
N LYS A 798 -33.39 -16.80 16.64
CA LYS A 798 -32.87 -15.43 16.79
C LYS A 798 -31.36 -15.43 17.06
N TYR A 799 -30.90 -16.29 17.96
CA TYR A 799 -29.48 -16.44 18.27
C TYR A 799 -28.66 -16.84 17.03
N LEU A 800 -29.12 -17.82 16.22
CA LEU A 800 -28.47 -18.24 14.98
C LEU A 800 -28.50 -17.16 13.88
N GLU A 801 -29.54 -16.35 13.82
CA GLU A 801 -29.62 -15.21 12.91
C GLU A 801 -28.67 -14.07 13.32
N GLU A 802 -28.39 -13.89 14.60
CA GLU A 802 -27.64 -12.74 15.14
C GLU A 802 -26.19 -13.09 15.52
N ASN A 803 -25.80 -14.37 15.61
CA ASN A 803 -24.47 -14.80 16.03
C ASN A 803 -23.79 -15.70 14.99
N PRO A 804 -22.45 -15.74 14.94
CA PRO A 804 -21.69 -16.53 13.96
C PRO A 804 -21.62 -18.01 14.26
N ASP A 805 -22.40 -18.52 15.20
CA ASP A 805 -22.37 -19.91 15.60
C ASP A 805 -23.01 -20.85 14.57
N MET A 806 -22.53 -22.09 14.54
CA MET A 806 -23.00 -23.15 13.64
C MET A 806 -23.92 -24.10 14.46
N PRO A 807 -25.18 -24.27 14.07
CA PRO A 807 -26.05 -25.28 14.70
C PRO A 807 -25.57 -26.68 14.38
N ASP A 808 -26.08 -27.63 15.13
CA ASP A 808 -25.86 -29.07 14.82
C ASP A 808 -26.43 -29.43 13.44
N THR A 809 -25.90 -30.52 12.85
CA THR A 809 -26.30 -30.95 11.51
C THR A 809 -27.80 -31.21 11.38
N GLY A 810 -28.46 -31.77 12.41
CA GLY A 810 -29.89 -32.01 12.40
C GLY A 810 -30.71 -30.72 12.38
N ALA A 811 -30.27 -29.68 13.10
CA ALA A 811 -30.89 -28.36 13.07
C ALA A 811 -30.73 -27.66 11.70
N LEU A 812 -29.57 -27.84 11.02
CA LEU A 812 -29.35 -27.34 9.66
C LEU A 812 -30.34 -27.93 8.65
N TYR A 813 -30.58 -29.25 8.69
CA TYR A 813 -31.55 -29.87 7.81
C TYR A 813 -32.99 -29.42 8.08
N ARG A 814 -33.38 -29.27 9.36
CA ARG A 814 -34.72 -28.77 9.74
C ARG A 814 -34.89 -27.29 9.31
N LEU A 815 -33.86 -26.48 9.44
CA LEU A 815 -33.86 -25.08 8.96
C LEU A 815 -33.95 -24.98 7.44
N ALA A 816 -33.20 -25.83 6.72
CA ALA A 816 -33.27 -25.90 5.26
C ALA A 816 -34.68 -26.31 4.76
N ASP A 817 -35.30 -27.28 5.40
CA ASP A 817 -36.68 -27.73 5.09
C ASP A 817 -37.69 -26.63 5.42
N ALA A 818 -37.63 -26.04 6.62
CA ALA A 818 -38.51 -24.97 7.06
C ALA A 818 -38.44 -23.70 6.17
N LEU A 819 -37.26 -23.45 5.60
CA LEU A 819 -36.98 -22.29 4.71
C LEU A 819 -37.06 -22.65 3.22
N GLN A 820 -37.49 -23.87 2.88
CA GLN A 820 -37.60 -24.34 1.49
C GLN A 820 -36.32 -24.12 0.67
N THR A 821 -35.17 -24.41 1.27
CA THR A 821 -33.85 -24.27 0.69
C THR A 821 -33.04 -25.56 0.93
N THR A 822 -31.76 -25.55 0.58
CA THR A 822 -30.85 -26.66 0.86
C THR A 822 -29.85 -26.31 1.94
N VAL A 823 -29.36 -27.28 2.68
CA VAL A 823 -28.22 -27.09 3.62
C VAL A 823 -27.02 -26.50 2.89
N HIS A 824 -26.81 -26.88 1.64
CA HIS A 824 -25.75 -26.32 0.78
C HIS A 824 -25.93 -24.83 0.55
N GLU A 825 -27.13 -24.35 0.26
CA GLU A 825 -27.43 -22.91 0.14
C GLU A 825 -27.29 -22.17 1.48
N LEU A 826 -27.74 -22.77 2.57
CA LEU A 826 -27.56 -22.19 3.91
C LEU A 826 -26.09 -22.07 4.32
N LEU A 827 -25.25 -23.03 3.95
CA LEU A 827 -23.81 -23.05 4.25
C LEU A 827 -22.95 -22.27 3.24
N GLY A 828 -23.52 -21.76 2.15
CA GLY A 828 -22.81 -20.90 1.25
C GLY A 828 -22.39 -21.47 -0.08
N GLY A 829 -23.16 -22.39 -0.62
CA GLY A 829 -22.94 -22.98 -1.96
C GLY A 829 -22.90 -22.03 -3.15
N GLY A 830 -22.88 -20.72 -2.91
CA GLY A 830 -22.71 -19.66 -3.93
C GLY A 830 -21.48 -18.77 -3.70
N VAL A 831 -20.54 -19.14 -2.82
CA VAL A 831 -19.33 -18.33 -2.56
C VAL A 831 -18.15 -18.97 -3.26
N ASP A 832 -17.36 -18.21 -4.02
CA ASP A 832 -16.15 -18.56 -4.78
C ASP A 832 -15.00 -19.15 -3.91
N ARG A 833 -15.28 -20.20 -3.14
CA ARG A 833 -14.26 -20.88 -2.32
C ARG A 833 -14.29 -22.37 -2.61
N PRO A 834 -13.11 -23.03 -2.73
CA PRO A 834 -13.06 -24.47 -2.88
C PRO A 834 -13.68 -25.14 -1.65
N PRO A 835 -14.48 -26.22 -1.83
CA PRO A 835 -15.01 -27.01 -0.73
C PRO A 835 -13.93 -27.73 0.07
N GLY A 836 -14.28 -28.23 1.27
CA GLY A 836 -13.38 -29.07 2.06
C GLY A 836 -12.49 -28.34 3.05
N ARG A 837 -12.79 -27.09 3.43
CA ARG A 837 -12.11 -26.35 4.49
C ARG A 837 -12.68 -26.70 5.86
N GLY A 838 -11.95 -27.41 6.65
CA GLY A 838 -12.31 -27.72 8.02
C GLY A 838 -11.42 -28.81 8.59
N PRO A 839 -11.40 -29.02 9.92
CA PRO A 839 -10.73 -30.17 10.49
C PRO A 839 -11.38 -31.49 9.97
N ALA A 840 -10.59 -32.52 9.86
CA ALA A 840 -11.10 -33.85 9.55
C ALA A 840 -12.16 -34.30 10.59
N MET A 841 -13.09 -35.14 10.19
CA MET A 841 -14.00 -35.78 11.14
C MET A 841 -13.25 -36.72 12.12
N ALA A 842 -13.87 -37.03 13.24
CA ALA A 842 -13.18 -37.72 14.34
C ALA A 842 -12.65 -39.12 13.97
N ASN A 843 -13.35 -39.86 13.12
CA ASN A 843 -12.95 -41.21 12.67
C ASN A 843 -13.33 -41.42 11.19
N PRO A 844 -12.56 -40.85 10.23
CA PRO A 844 -12.90 -40.98 8.82
C PRO A 844 -12.63 -42.39 8.32
N THR A 845 -13.59 -42.97 7.62
CA THR A 845 -13.45 -44.24 6.91
C THR A 845 -13.44 -43.97 5.41
N LEU A 846 -12.44 -44.52 4.71
CA LEU A 846 -12.33 -44.45 3.26
C LEU A 846 -12.77 -45.79 2.66
N GLU A 847 -13.89 -45.75 1.99
CA GLU A 847 -14.46 -46.93 1.29
C GLU A 847 -14.08 -46.86 -0.19
N VAL A 848 -13.73 -48.01 -0.78
CA VAL A 848 -13.55 -48.18 -2.23
C VAL A 848 -14.87 -48.65 -2.83
N LEU A 849 -15.38 -47.90 -3.80
CA LEU A 849 -16.66 -48.19 -4.46
C LEU A 849 -16.47 -49.18 -5.61
N ASP A 850 -17.45 -50.07 -5.80
CA ASP A 850 -17.50 -50.93 -6.98
C ASP A 850 -17.97 -50.16 -8.23
N GLN A 851 -17.87 -50.81 -9.39
CA GLN A 851 -18.17 -50.18 -10.68
C GLN A 851 -19.65 -49.80 -10.83
N GLU A 852 -20.56 -50.59 -10.32
CA GLU A 852 -22.01 -50.37 -10.42
C GLU A 852 -22.42 -49.17 -9.57
N GLU A 853 -21.91 -49.06 -8.36
CA GLU A 853 -22.11 -47.90 -7.47
C GLU A 853 -21.51 -46.64 -8.04
N CYS A 854 -20.31 -46.69 -8.65
CA CYS A 854 -19.70 -45.56 -9.34
C CYS A 854 -20.58 -45.02 -10.47
N LEU A 855 -21.09 -45.90 -11.33
CA LEU A 855 -21.98 -45.51 -12.44
C LEU A 855 -23.30 -44.93 -11.92
N ARG A 856 -23.83 -45.48 -10.85
CA ARG A 856 -25.05 -44.98 -10.19
C ARG A 856 -24.85 -43.57 -9.65
N LEU A 857 -23.71 -43.29 -9.05
CA LEU A 857 -23.40 -42.00 -8.48
C LEU A 857 -23.24 -40.87 -9.52
N ILE A 858 -22.69 -41.19 -10.68
CA ILE A 858 -22.52 -40.19 -11.77
C ILE A 858 -23.73 -40.09 -12.70
N SER A 859 -24.74 -40.92 -12.56
CA SER A 859 -25.98 -40.90 -13.32
C SER A 859 -27.00 -39.90 -12.73
N PRO A 860 -27.84 -39.23 -13.55
CA PRO A 860 -27.89 -39.29 -15.02
C PRO A 860 -26.93 -38.30 -15.69
N GLY A 861 -26.16 -37.56 -14.94
CA GLY A 861 -25.22 -36.55 -15.41
C GLY A 861 -25.11 -35.33 -14.46
N GLY A 862 -24.28 -34.37 -14.80
CA GLY A 862 -23.98 -33.20 -13.96
C GLY A 862 -22.82 -32.38 -14.51
N ILE A 863 -21.97 -31.89 -13.61
CA ILE A 863 -20.68 -31.29 -13.95
C ILE A 863 -19.59 -32.31 -13.62
N GLY A 864 -18.72 -32.62 -14.58
CA GLY A 864 -17.50 -33.38 -14.38
C GLY A 864 -16.28 -32.68 -14.93
N ARG A 865 -15.09 -33.17 -14.66
CA ARG A 865 -13.82 -32.63 -15.11
C ARG A 865 -13.14 -33.57 -16.08
N VAL A 866 -12.91 -33.11 -17.30
CA VAL A 866 -12.13 -33.82 -18.33
C VAL A 866 -10.67 -33.53 -18.14
N ALA A 867 -9.84 -34.53 -18.00
CA ALA A 867 -8.39 -34.42 -17.87
C ALA A 867 -7.71 -35.08 -19.08
N PHE A 868 -6.93 -34.31 -19.82
CA PHE A 868 -6.22 -34.75 -21.03
C PHE A 868 -4.85 -34.02 -21.16
N SER A 869 -3.99 -34.53 -22.06
CA SER A 869 -2.74 -33.87 -22.38
C SER A 869 -2.95 -32.87 -23.53
N GLY A 870 -2.97 -31.60 -23.19
CA GLY A 870 -3.01 -30.52 -24.17
C GLY A 870 -1.61 -30.06 -24.61
N ARG A 871 -1.53 -29.11 -25.54
CA ARG A 871 -0.28 -28.53 -26.08
C ARG A 871 0.66 -27.92 -25.02
N HIS A 872 0.13 -27.56 -23.85
CA HIS A 872 0.89 -27.01 -22.73
C HIS A 872 1.06 -27.97 -21.55
N GLY A 873 0.77 -29.26 -21.74
CA GLY A 873 0.84 -30.28 -20.70
C GLY A 873 -0.53 -30.71 -20.19
N PRO A 874 -0.60 -31.41 -19.05
CA PRO A 874 -1.87 -31.88 -18.49
C PRO A 874 -2.86 -30.74 -18.26
N THR A 875 -4.06 -30.88 -18.85
CA THR A 875 -5.14 -29.87 -18.79
C THR A 875 -6.36 -30.50 -18.15
N VAL A 876 -7.06 -29.78 -17.26
CA VAL A 876 -8.30 -30.19 -16.61
C VAL A 876 -9.34 -29.12 -16.82
N LEU A 877 -10.50 -29.48 -17.42
CA LEU A 877 -11.57 -28.54 -17.71
C LEU A 877 -12.93 -29.07 -17.22
N PRO A 878 -13.77 -28.24 -16.57
CA PRO A 878 -15.12 -28.63 -16.20
C PRO A 878 -16.03 -28.66 -17.43
N VAL A 879 -16.89 -29.67 -17.51
CA VAL A 879 -17.89 -29.84 -18.56
C VAL A 879 -19.23 -30.30 -17.98
N ASN A 880 -20.33 -29.90 -18.59
CA ASN A 880 -21.61 -30.53 -18.35
C ASN A 880 -21.67 -31.85 -19.14
N TYR A 881 -22.01 -32.92 -18.47
CA TYR A 881 -22.06 -34.26 -19.07
C TYR A 881 -23.39 -34.97 -18.80
N LYS A 882 -23.65 -36.02 -19.60
CA LYS A 882 -24.66 -37.01 -19.37
C LYS A 882 -24.05 -38.39 -19.45
N LEU A 883 -24.51 -39.32 -18.60
CA LEU A 883 -24.26 -40.72 -18.76
C LEU A 883 -25.41 -41.33 -19.62
N HIS A 884 -25.10 -41.73 -20.84
CA HIS A 884 -26.07 -42.21 -21.82
C HIS A 884 -25.62 -43.57 -22.36
N HIS A 885 -26.44 -44.61 -22.20
CA HIS A 885 -26.11 -46.00 -22.59
C HIS A 885 -24.72 -46.48 -22.13
N GLY A 886 -24.29 -46.06 -20.94
CA GLY A 886 -23.01 -46.47 -20.36
C GLY A 886 -21.77 -45.69 -20.84
N VAL A 887 -21.96 -44.69 -21.71
CA VAL A 887 -20.90 -43.78 -22.15
C VAL A 887 -21.11 -42.38 -21.60
N ILE A 888 -20.04 -41.64 -21.37
CA ILE A 888 -20.11 -40.27 -20.94
C ILE A 888 -20.12 -39.37 -22.18
N VAL A 889 -21.13 -38.50 -22.27
CA VAL A 889 -21.30 -37.56 -23.39
C VAL A 889 -21.24 -36.12 -22.89
N PHE A 890 -20.47 -35.28 -23.57
CA PHE A 890 -20.43 -33.85 -23.31
C PHE A 890 -20.26 -33.05 -24.62
N ARG A 891 -20.39 -31.71 -24.54
CA ARG A 891 -20.32 -30.83 -25.74
C ARG A 891 -19.23 -29.82 -25.60
N THR A 892 -18.52 -29.52 -26.72
CA THR A 892 -17.47 -28.50 -26.81
C THR A 892 -17.66 -27.59 -28.02
N ALA A 893 -16.88 -26.49 -28.07
CA ALA A 893 -16.87 -25.58 -29.21
C ALA A 893 -15.92 -26.10 -30.30
N SER A 894 -16.29 -25.90 -31.56
CA SER A 894 -15.41 -26.19 -32.70
C SER A 894 -14.24 -25.21 -32.71
N GLY A 895 -13.01 -25.67 -32.96
CA GLY A 895 -11.79 -24.87 -32.96
C GLY A 895 -11.32 -24.44 -31.57
N GLY A 896 -11.93 -24.95 -30.50
CA GLY A 896 -11.46 -24.68 -29.13
C GLY A 896 -10.32 -25.61 -28.70
N PRO A 897 -9.60 -25.31 -27.60
CA PRO A 897 -8.45 -26.10 -27.15
C PRO A 897 -8.76 -27.60 -26.99
N MET A 898 -9.94 -27.92 -26.48
CA MET A 898 -10.39 -29.30 -26.27
C MET A 898 -10.68 -30.01 -27.59
N ASP A 899 -11.22 -29.32 -28.58
CA ASP A 899 -11.44 -29.86 -29.94
C ASP A 899 -10.11 -30.13 -30.63
N GLU A 900 -9.18 -29.17 -30.57
CA GLU A 900 -7.86 -29.33 -31.21
C GLU A 900 -7.02 -30.40 -30.53
N ASP A 901 -7.00 -30.48 -29.20
CA ASP A 901 -6.13 -31.40 -28.46
C ASP A 901 -6.68 -32.81 -28.36
N LEU A 902 -8.00 -33.04 -28.59
CA LEU A 902 -8.63 -34.35 -28.68
C LEU A 902 -8.75 -34.91 -30.11
N ARG A 903 -8.22 -34.19 -31.12
CA ARG A 903 -8.13 -34.73 -32.50
C ARG A 903 -6.77 -35.41 -32.65
N SER A 904 -6.80 -36.72 -32.82
CA SER A 904 -5.58 -37.54 -33.09
C SER A 904 -4.95 -37.26 -34.47
N GLY A 905 -5.69 -36.65 -35.38
CA GLY A 905 -5.29 -36.49 -36.79
C GLY A 905 -5.19 -37.78 -37.60
N LEU A 906 -5.48 -38.91 -37.01
CA LEU A 906 -5.47 -40.25 -37.61
C LEU A 906 -6.88 -40.86 -37.49
N GLU A 907 -7.41 -41.40 -38.59
CA GLU A 907 -8.71 -42.04 -38.63
C GLU A 907 -8.67 -43.33 -37.77
N GLY A 908 -9.65 -43.48 -36.84
CA GLY A 908 -9.76 -44.64 -35.95
C GLY A 908 -8.82 -44.69 -34.75
N VAL A 909 -8.12 -43.58 -34.44
CA VAL A 909 -7.26 -43.47 -33.23
C VAL A 909 -7.89 -42.54 -32.21
N ASP A 910 -8.40 -43.14 -31.13
CA ASP A 910 -8.98 -42.41 -29.99
C ASP A 910 -7.90 -41.97 -28.96
N ILE A 911 -8.09 -40.83 -28.37
CA ILE A 911 -7.22 -40.34 -27.30
C ILE A 911 -7.74 -40.83 -25.95
N LYS A 912 -6.91 -41.53 -25.20
CA LYS A 912 -7.25 -41.96 -23.86
C LYS A 912 -7.19 -40.83 -22.88
N ILE A 913 -8.30 -40.54 -22.18
CA ILE A 913 -8.43 -39.44 -21.24
C ILE A 913 -8.97 -39.91 -19.88
N ALA A 914 -8.92 -39.04 -18.89
CA ALA A 914 -9.58 -39.24 -17.62
C ALA A 914 -10.75 -38.28 -17.47
N PHE A 915 -11.79 -38.74 -16.76
CA PHE A 915 -12.96 -37.94 -16.45
C PHE A 915 -13.32 -38.17 -14.97
N GLU A 916 -13.46 -37.09 -14.22
CA GLU A 916 -13.68 -37.11 -12.78
C GLU A 916 -14.98 -36.40 -12.42
N VAL A 917 -15.73 -37.01 -11.48
CA VAL A 917 -16.91 -36.42 -10.83
C VAL A 917 -16.77 -36.60 -9.33
N ASP A 918 -16.99 -35.54 -8.59
CA ASP A 918 -16.97 -35.56 -7.14
C ASP A 918 -18.23 -34.90 -6.53
N LYS A 919 -18.56 -35.30 -5.32
CA LYS A 919 -19.53 -34.65 -4.45
C LYS A 919 -18.94 -34.51 -3.06
N ILE A 920 -18.95 -33.32 -2.54
CA ILE A 920 -18.50 -32.99 -1.20
C ILE A 920 -19.69 -32.48 -0.39
N ASP A 921 -19.96 -33.13 0.74
CA ASP A 921 -20.92 -32.67 1.76
C ASP A 921 -20.16 -32.03 2.89
N GLU A 922 -20.10 -30.68 2.86
CA GLU A 922 -19.37 -29.91 3.87
C GLU A 922 -20.00 -29.95 5.26
N ALA A 923 -21.32 -30.15 5.34
CA ALA A 923 -22.04 -30.22 6.60
C ALA A 923 -21.69 -31.49 7.38
N ASN A 924 -21.65 -32.63 6.69
CA ASN A 924 -21.32 -33.93 7.25
C ASN A 924 -19.82 -34.26 7.15
N ARG A 925 -19.05 -33.45 6.40
CA ARG A 925 -17.63 -33.71 6.07
C ARG A 925 -17.41 -35.05 5.36
N GLU A 926 -18.36 -35.41 4.57
CA GLU A 926 -18.40 -36.64 3.78
C GLU A 926 -18.29 -36.32 2.30
N GLY A 927 -18.01 -37.30 1.51
CA GLY A 927 -17.97 -37.13 0.06
C GLY A 927 -17.58 -38.38 -0.68
N TRP A 928 -17.72 -38.33 -1.99
CA TRP A 928 -17.24 -39.35 -2.88
C TRP A 928 -16.63 -38.75 -4.14
N SER A 929 -15.70 -39.48 -4.75
CA SER A 929 -15.18 -39.18 -6.07
C SER A 929 -15.18 -40.42 -6.94
N VAL A 930 -15.49 -40.23 -8.22
CA VAL A 930 -15.48 -41.28 -9.25
C VAL A 930 -14.57 -40.81 -10.38
N LEU A 931 -13.58 -41.64 -10.70
CA LEU A 931 -12.66 -41.45 -11.81
C LEU A 931 -12.97 -42.47 -12.90
N VAL A 932 -13.22 -41.97 -14.11
CA VAL A 932 -13.45 -42.79 -15.31
C VAL A 932 -12.29 -42.56 -16.28
N GLN A 933 -11.68 -43.59 -16.77
CA GLN A 933 -10.63 -43.53 -17.80
C GLN A 933 -11.05 -44.37 -19.02
N GLY A 934 -10.83 -43.78 -20.20
CA GLY A 934 -11.21 -44.47 -21.46
C GLY A 934 -10.88 -43.62 -22.69
N PRO A 935 -11.03 -44.19 -23.87
CA PRO A 935 -10.90 -43.49 -25.13
C PRO A 935 -12.00 -42.46 -25.30
N ALA A 936 -11.60 -41.28 -25.77
CA ALA A 936 -12.52 -40.19 -26.14
C ALA A 936 -12.37 -39.88 -27.64
N HIS A 937 -13.51 -39.72 -28.31
CA HIS A 937 -13.51 -39.28 -29.69
C HIS A 937 -14.69 -38.34 -29.99
N HIS A 938 -14.57 -37.60 -31.08
CA HIS A 938 -15.65 -36.83 -31.65
C HIS A 938 -16.72 -37.74 -32.20
N VAL A 939 -17.95 -37.49 -31.81
CA VAL A 939 -19.10 -38.32 -32.28
C VAL A 939 -19.20 -38.25 -33.81
N THR A 940 -19.21 -39.41 -34.45
CA THR A 940 -19.35 -39.51 -35.91
C THR A 940 -20.80 -39.15 -36.36
N PRO A 941 -21.04 -38.85 -37.64
CA PRO A 941 -22.39 -38.63 -38.13
C PRO A 941 -23.35 -39.83 -37.91
N GLU A 942 -22.86 -41.05 -37.91
CA GLU A 942 -23.59 -42.30 -37.68
C GLU A 942 -23.99 -42.46 -36.20
N GLU A 943 -23.14 -42.01 -35.28
CA GLU A 943 -23.39 -42.04 -33.81
C GLU A 943 -24.23 -40.83 -33.37
N MET A 944 -24.38 -39.82 -34.19
CA MET A 944 -25.04 -38.56 -33.84
C MET A 944 -26.49 -38.75 -33.44
N GLU A 945 -27.21 -39.66 -34.13
CA GLU A 945 -28.61 -39.96 -33.84
C GLU A 945 -28.80 -40.59 -32.44
N GLU A 946 -27.86 -41.42 -32.02
CA GLU A 946 -27.82 -42.03 -30.69
C GLU A 946 -27.46 -41.05 -29.56
N VAL A 947 -26.62 -40.09 -29.85
CA VAL A 947 -26.09 -39.11 -28.86
C VAL A 947 -26.93 -37.84 -28.76
N ALA A 948 -27.65 -37.46 -29.82
CA ALA A 948 -28.53 -36.31 -29.83
C ALA A 948 -29.62 -36.38 -28.74
N ASP A 949 -30.13 -37.57 -28.48
CA ASP A 949 -31.15 -37.80 -27.46
C ASP A 949 -30.61 -37.77 -26.03
N SER A 950 -29.29 -37.67 -25.81
CA SER A 950 -28.67 -37.57 -24.46
C SER A 950 -29.13 -36.34 -23.69
N GLY A 951 -29.59 -35.26 -24.38
CA GLY A 951 -30.07 -34.02 -23.77
C GLY A 951 -29.00 -33.24 -23.00
N VAL A 952 -27.69 -33.43 -23.32
CA VAL A 952 -26.61 -32.72 -22.67
C VAL A 952 -26.60 -31.23 -23.08
N THR A 953 -26.75 -30.31 -22.09
CA THR A 953 -26.81 -28.87 -22.30
C THR A 953 -25.66 -28.19 -21.56
N PRO A 954 -24.70 -27.53 -22.25
CA PRO A 954 -23.63 -26.79 -21.61
C PRO A 954 -24.14 -25.51 -20.93
N TRP A 955 -23.67 -25.23 -19.73
CA TRP A 955 -23.95 -23.96 -19.04
C TRP A 955 -23.15 -22.79 -19.63
N ALA A 956 -21.97 -23.06 -20.16
CA ALA A 956 -21.17 -22.03 -20.81
C ALA A 956 -21.82 -21.63 -22.11
N GLY A 957 -22.11 -20.36 -22.29
CA GLY A 957 -22.70 -19.78 -23.47
C GLY A 957 -21.87 -19.99 -24.76
N GLY A 958 -22.42 -19.63 -25.92
CA GLY A 958 -21.83 -19.79 -27.25
C GLY A 958 -22.22 -21.09 -27.94
N GLU A 959 -21.90 -21.17 -29.25
CA GLU A 959 -22.20 -22.36 -30.04
C GLU A 959 -21.26 -23.51 -29.70
N ARG A 960 -21.81 -24.54 -29.05
CA ARG A 960 -21.11 -25.79 -28.70
C ARG A 960 -21.81 -26.96 -29.40
N ARG A 961 -21.49 -27.18 -30.67
CA ARG A 961 -22.15 -28.17 -31.50
C ARG A 961 -21.41 -29.49 -31.60
N LEU A 962 -20.15 -29.58 -31.12
CA LEU A 962 -19.38 -30.81 -31.19
C LEU A 962 -19.69 -31.67 -29.98
N TYR A 963 -20.11 -32.89 -30.22
CA TYR A 963 -20.25 -33.89 -29.20
C TYR A 963 -18.99 -34.73 -29.09
N ILE A 964 -18.58 -35.01 -27.86
CA ILE A 964 -17.48 -35.88 -27.52
C ILE A 964 -18.04 -37.01 -26.62
N ARG A 965 -17.67 -38.24 -26.91
CA ARG A 965 -18.02 -39.39 -26.08
C ARG A 965 -16.79 -40.03 -25.48
N ILE A 966 -16.90 -40.48 -24.23
CA ILE A 966 -15.88 -41.26 -23.53
C ILE A 966 -16.45 -42.66 -23.26
N VAL A 967 -15.77 -43.68 -23.75
CA VAL A 967 -16.13 -45.07 -23.47
C VAL A 967 -15.37 -45.54 -22.25
N PRO A 968 -16.04 -45.82 -21.11
CA PRO A 968 -15.36 -46.25 -19.89
C PRO A 968 -14.63 -47.56 -20.06
N GLN A 969 -13.32 -47.58 -19.83
CA GLN A 969 -12.50 -48.78 -19.77
C GLN A 969 -12.10 -49.11 -18.34
N GLN A 970 -11.87 -48.11 -17.50
CA GLN A 970 -11.56 -48.30 -16.09
C GLN A 970 -12.39 -47.30 -15.29
N ILE A 971 -13.04 -47.74 -14.24
CA ILE A 971 -13.82 -46.93 -13.32
C ILE A 971 -13.34 -47.22 -11.91
N ALA A 972 -13.02 -46.18 -11.14
CA ALA A 972 -12.59 -46.27 -9.76
C ALA A 972 -13.32 -45.23 -8.93
N GLY A 973 -13.86 -45.59 -7.79
CA GLY A 973 -14.52 -44.63 -6.89
C GLY A 973 -14.07 -44.80 -5.46
N ARG A 974 -14.21 -43.73 -4.70
CA ARG A 974 -13.94 -43.69 -3.27
C ARG A 974 -15.02 -42.86 -2.58
N ARG A 975 -15.38 -43.29 -1.37
CA ARG A 975 -16.30 -42.56 -0.48
C ARG A 975 -15.63 -42.34 0.86
N ILE A 976 -15.74 -41.12 1.42
CA ILE A 976 -15.36 -40.80 2.79
C ILE A 976 -16.65 -40.64 3.59
N HIS A 977 -16.77 -41.35 4.68
CA HIS A 977 -17.84 -41.18 5.66
C HIS A 977 -17.31 -41.36 7.08
N GLY A 978 -18.03 -40.89 8.08
CA GLY A 978 -17.71 -41.01 9.49
C GLY A 978 -18.78 -41.84 10.22
N MET A 979 -18.41 -42.43 11.36
CA MET A 979 -19.38 -43.04 12.30
C MET A 979 -19.95 -41.99 13.23
#